data_72120bdae60c2d387d793ae7a5aa07e2
#
_entry.id   72120bdae60c2d387d793ae7a5aa07e2
#
_cell.length_a   1.000
_cell.length_b   1.000
_cell.length_c   1.000
_cell.angle_alpha   90.00
_cell.angle_beta   90.00
_cell.angle_gamma   90.00
#
_symmetry.space_group_name_H-M   'P 1'
#
loop_
_entity.id
_entity.type
_entity.pdbx_description
1 polymer ?
#
loop_
_entity_poly.entity_id
_entity_poly.type
_entity_poly.pdbx_seq_one_letter_code
_entity_poly.pdbx_strand_id
1 'polypeptide(L)'
;MTIDLSLLEMAATKWDEAAKQFEAVRKIYDSKVKSVGLDGTWNGVSLLVARPNMQVTDEQFTAAPKEARAVASILRDAHSQFVDLRGKVKSAVADAVKAGMKVSEAGIASYDYSKASASEANAARHDPDLYSTEQSWTRYIEAAVRAVDDADQGVKLALKAAVQDPNVLDPAGSGFNGKAEGDIEKVEAKEAEDLATRINSGDKLSDKEMAEFQRLFRDNEHNKVFSQTFLAGLGPKGTIDLNLKFNDLAKGDDKKDFRALQEGVATSLATATKSPSDSFYKKWREDLRKAGAKDFDGGTVPLYGYQSFVELMTHGKNYGKQFLTDVGNDIIALEKSDDVGTGRWDSWVGNGLGPHKDIATDPLDTLLGIMSQQPDVATSFLDPGADGKNDHLQYLLKDRHWPTTASPNYIGVSHTDLPGTRMGFGAALEAAATGNVPGSDHTLGYHTEAESRVMHDTIKILDDGRKGTDVPYSLRSNLGRMLVDYTPETHEILSGTGPYMDKDGVWHDGTGGKDAHMSVPKESLTRIMRGVAEDGKAFGEMFEAEKFYSAGTLSQTNFSDPSERAAAIEGASHVFGFYDGINSDIVRDDKDHAVARANHIQTAEFVVTGGMQAAASALKGQPTGFITDAAYRVLYAAAYDWKEDQIAQANAAAAQKTEYHFTTGQKQVNHMVAGWAQENGYGKETGLSRHLVGSGQERYDSARSEALIYLD
;
A
#
# COMPACT_ATOMS: atom_id res chain seq x y z
N MET A 1 6.61 -32.14 22.65
CA MET A 1 7.79 -31.95 21.79
C MET A 1 8.83 -33.08 21.87
N THR A 2 8.39 -34.25 22.22
CA THR A 2 9.24 -35.43 22.45
C THR A 2 9.14 -36.49 21.34
N ILE A 3 8.39 -36.22 20.26
CA ILE A 3 8.21 -37.13 19.13
C ILE A 3 9.54 -37.27 18.37
N ASP A 4 9.95 -38.48 18.11
CA ASP A 4 11.10 -38.80 17.26
C ASP A 4 10.69 -38.70 15.78
N LEU A 5 10.99 -37.54 15.15
CA LEU A 5 10.68 -37.28 13.76
C LEU A 5 11.48 -38.15 12.78
N SER A 6 12.59 -38.79 13.22
CA SER A 6 13.38 -39.68 12.35
C SER A 6 12.58 -40.89 11.88
N LEU A 7 11.52 -41.25 12.59
CA LEU A 7 10.61 -42.34 12.20
C LEU A 7 9.90 -42.06 10.87
N LEU A 8 9.63 -40.79 10.53
CA LEU A 8 9.03 -40.41 9.25
C LEU A 8 9.98 -40.70 8.08
N GLU A 9 11.26 -40.36 8.24
CA GLU A 9 12.29 -40.62 7.22
C GLU A 9 12.54 -42.14 7.05
N MET A 10 12.54 -42.91 8.16
CA MET A 10 12.61 -44.35 8.09
C MET A 10 11.41 -44.97 7.38
N ALA A 11 10.20 -44.48 7.66
CA ALA A 11 8.98 -44.91 6.99
C ALA A 11 9.02 -44.59 5.49
N ALA A 12 9.44 -43.37 5.12
CA ALA A 12 9.61 -42.95 3.72
C ALA A 12 10.58 -43.88 2.97
N THR A 13 11.70 -44.24 3.60
CA THR A 13 12.67 -45.19 3.02
C THR A 13 12.03 -46.54 2.75
N LYS A 14 11.21 -47.04 3.69
CA LYS A 14 10.48 -48.33 3.52
C LYS A 14 9.46 -48.30 2.39
N TRP A 15 8.79 -47.17 2.19
CA TRP A 15 7.89 -47.00 1.07
C TRP A 15 8.63 -46.93 -0.28
N ASP A 16 9.81 -46.33 -0.35
CA ASP A 16 10.66 -46.40 -1.55
C ASP A 16 11.18 -47.83 -1.85
N GLU A 17 11.51 -48.57 -0.82
CA GLU A 17 11.85 -49.99 -0.97
C GLU A 17 10.66 -50.78 -1.53
N ALA A 18 9.45 -50.56 -1.00
CA ALA A 18 8.21 -51.14 -1.49
C ALA A 18 7.94 -50.79 -2.96
N ALA A 19 8.12 -49.51 -3.34
CA ALA A 19 7.98 -49.06 -4.73
C ALA A 19 8.91 -49.84 -5.69
N LYS A 20 10.17 -50.06 -5.30
CA LYS A 20 11.13 -50.85 -6.08
C LYS A 20 10.70 -52.33 -6.19
N GLN A 21 10.13 -52.88 -5.13
CA GLN A 21 9.61 -54.24 -5.15
C GLN A 21 8.39 -54.36 -6.09
N PHE A 22 7.47 -53.42 -6.06
CA PHE A 22 6.34 -53.38 -7.00
C PHE A 22 6.81 -53.29 -8.46
N GLU A 23 7.85 -52.50 -8.76
CA GLU A 23 8.44 -52.44 -10.11
C GLU A 23 9.07 -53.77 -10.52
N ALA A 24 9.72 -54.48 -9.61
CA ALA A 24 10.29 -55.81 -9.88
C ALA A 24 9.18 -56.81 -10.20
N VAL A 25 8.11 -56.85 -9.39
CA VAL A 25 6.94 -57.69 -9.63
C VAL A 25 6.26 -57.36 -10.96
N ARG A 26 6.12 -56.08 -11.29
CA ARG A 26 5.59 -55.65 -12.60
C ARG A 26 6.41 -56.22 -13.76
N LYS A 27 7.74 -56.13 -13.71
CA LYS A 27 8.61 -56.68 -14.74
C LYS A 27 8.45 -58.19 -14.91
N ILE A 28 8.26 -58.92 -13.79
CA ILE A 28 8.00 -60.36 -13.83
C ILE A 28 6.63 -60.61 -14.47
N TYR A 29 5.60 -59.88 -14.09
CA TYR A 29 4.26 -59.97 -14.67
C TYR A 29 4.28 -59.71 -16.18
N ASP A 30 4.91 -58.64 -16.64
CA ASP A 30 5.05 -58.27 -18.07
C ASP A 30 5.74 -59.40 -18.85
N SER A 31 6.83 -59.97 -18.33
CA SER A 31 7.65 -60.96 -19.04
C SER A 31 7.11 -62.38 -18.94
N LYS A 32 6.41 -62.75 -17.88
CA LYS A 32 6.00 -64.13 -17.60
C LYS A 32 4.50 -64.41 -17.77
N VAL A 33 3.66 -63.37 -17.65
CA VAL A 33 2.20 -63.51 -17.69
C VAL A 33 1.64 -62.80 -18.92
N LYS A 34 1.86 -61.48 -19.01
CA LYS A 34 1.28 -60.64 -20.05
C LYS A 34 1.82 -60.99 -21.45
N SER A 35 3.13 -61.21 -21.56
CA SER A 35 3.77 -61.60 -22.84
C SER A 35 3.26 -62.96 -23.36
N VAL A 36 3.15 -63.95 -22.44
CA VAL A 36 2.63 -65.28 -22.79
C VAL A 36 1.16 -65.24 -23.16
N GLY A 37 0.35 -64.42 -22.49
CA GLY A 37 -1.09 -64.24 -22.80
C GLY A 37 -1.37 -63.48 -24.10
N LEU A 38 -0.39 -62.77 -24.67
CA LEU A 38 -0.52 -61.89 -25.86
C LEU A 38 0.37 -62.34 -27.04
N ASP A 39 1.12 -63.43 -26.95
CA ASP A 39 2.04 -63.96 -27.95
C ASP A 39 1.34 -64.59 -29.19
N GLY A 40 -0.02 -64.59 -29.20
CA GLY A 40 -0.84 -65.16 -30.29
C GLY A 40 -1.04 -66.68 -30.21
N THR A 41 -0.45 -67.36 -29.26
CA THR A 41 -0.60 -68.82 -29.06
C THR A 41 -1.90 -69.15 -28.33
N TRP A 42 -2.40 -68.20 -27.50
CA TRP A 42 -3.69 -68.32 -26.77
C TRP A 42 -4.81 -67.66 -27.54
N ASN A 43 -5.79 -68.44 -27.97
CA ASN A 43 -6.93 -67.99 -28.75
C ASN A 43 -8.26 -68.55 -28.17
N GLY A 44 -9.38 -67.82 -28.47
CA GLY A 44 -10.71 -68.29 -28.09
C GLY A 44 -11.41 -67.47 -27.01
N VAL A 45 -12.55 -67.95 -26.54
CA VAL A 45 -13.43 -67.22 -25.58
C VAL A 45 -12.73 -66.99 -24.25
N SER A 46 -11.85 -67.89 -23.81
CA SER A 46 -11.09 -67.74 -22.58
C SER A 46 -10.11 -66.53 -22.61
N LEU A 47 -9.53 -66.20 -23.79
CA LEU A 47 -8.70 -65.03 -23.95
C LEU A 47 -9.55 -63.73 -23.89
N LEU A 48 -10.75 -63.76 -24.47
CA LEU A 48 -11.63 -62.57 -24.41
C LEU A 48 -12.02 -62.20 -22.97
N VAL A 49 -12.11 -63.19 -22.06
CA VAL A 49 -12.41 -62.96 -20.64
C VAL A 49 -11.13 -62.60 -19.87
N ALA A 50 -9.99 -63.19 -20.22
CA ALA A 50 -8.71 -62.95 -19.53
C ALA A 50 -8.08 -61.58 -19.83
N ARG A 51 -8.21 -61.05 -21.06
CA ARG A 51 -7.64 -59.77 -21.48
C ARG A 51 -8.02 -58.58 -20.58
N PRO A 52 -9.32 -58.32 -20.29
CA PRO A 52 -9.70 -57.24 -19.39
C PRO A 52 -9.08 -57.36 -18.01
N ASN A 53 -9.05 -58.57 -17.45
CA ASN A 53 -8.45 -58.82 -16.14
C ASN A 53 -6.91 -58.64 -16.15
N MET A 54 -6.24 -59.03 -17.22
CA MET A 54 -4.81 -58.75 -17.40
C MET A 54 -4.53 -57.24 -17.51
N GLN A 55 -5.39 -56.51 -18.19
CA GLN A 55 -5.28 -55.05 -18.30
C GLN A 55 -5.46 -54.37 -16.95
N VAL A 56 -6.51 -54.71 -16.19
CA VAL A 56 -6.72 -54.20 -14.82
C VAL A 56 -5.51 -54.51 -13.94
N THR A 57 -4.97 -55.73 -14.00
CA THR A 57 -3.80 -56.11 -13.24
C THR A 57 -2.56 -55.31 -13.63
N ASP A 58 -2.34 -55.05 -14.90
CA ASP A 58 -1.24 -54.21 -15.40
C ASP A 58 -1.38 -52.76 -14.95
N GLU A 59 -2.59 -52.21 -14.96
CA GLU A 59 -2.90 -50.90 -14.44
C GLU A 59 -2.58 -50.79 -12.95
N GLN A 60 -2.96 -51.83 -12.14
CA GLN A 60 -2.65 -51.88 -10.71
C GLN A 60 -1.15 -51.98 -10.45
N PHE A 61 -0.41 -52.83 -11.17
CA PHE A 61 1.06 -52.90 -11.05
C PHE A 61 1.77 -51.63 -11.55
N THR A 62 1.13 -50.83 -12.40
CA THR A 62 1.63 -49.53 -12.82
C THR A 62 1.35 -48.44 -11.75
N ALA A 63 0.22 -48.53 -11.07
CA ALA A 63 -0.20 -47.59 -10.03
C ALA A 63 0.56 -47.79 -8.70
N ALA A 64 0.76 -49.03 -8.25
CA ALA A 64 1.35 -49.33 -6.97
C ALA A 64 2.71 -48.67 -6.69
N PRO A 65 3.71 -48.67 -7.61
CA PRO A 65 4.97 -47.94 -7.35
C PRO A 65 4.81 -46.44 -7.35
N LYS A 66 3.81 -45.88 -8.04
CA LYS A 66 3.54 -44.45 -8.00
C LYS A 66 2.96 -44.03 -6.67
N GLU A 67 1.95 -44.74 -6.19
CA GLU A 67 1.37 -44.52 -4.86
C GLU A 67 2.41 -44.62 -3.77
N ALA A 68 3.21 -45.69 -3.78
CA ALA A 68 4.26 -45.92 -2.78
C ALA A 68 5.30 -44.77 -2.77
N ARG A 69 5.68 -44.23 -3.96
CA ARG A 69 6.58 -43.06 -4.03
C ARG A 69 5.92 -41.81 -3.56
N ALA A 70 4.63 -41.58 -3.87
CA ALA A 70 3.90 -40.45 -3.39
C ALA A 70 3.84 -40.42 -1.86
N VAL A 71 3.53 -41.57 -1.23
CA VAL A 71 3.55 -41.71 0.23
C VAL A 71 4.95 -41.42 0.80
N ALA A 72 6.02 -41.99 0.16
CA ALA A 72 7.40 -41.71 0.58
C ALA A 72 7.76 -40.21 0.50
N SER A 73 7.32 -39.53 -0.55
CA SER A 73 7.52 -38.09 -0.71
C SER A 73 6.81 -37.30 0.39
N ILE A 74 5.52 -37.52 0.59
CA ILE A 74 4.72 -36.90 1.66
C ILE A 74 5.38 -37.06 3.04
N LEU A 75 5.88 -38.24 3.37
CA LEU A 75 6.53 -38.48 4.66
C LEU A 75 7.86 -37.72 4.82
N ARG A 76 8.61 -37.48 3.74
CA ARG A 76 9.81 -36.64 3.77
C ARG A 76 9.46 -35.14 3.89
N ASP A 77 8.47 -34.70 3.15
CA ASP A 77 7.99 -33.34 3.25
C ASP A 77 7.48 -33.05 4.67
N ALA A 78 6.67 -33.98 5.24
CA ALA A 78 6.21 -33.91 6.62
C ALA A 78 7.37 -33.86 7.63
N HIS A 79 8.40 -34.70 7.44
CA HIS A 79 9.60 -34.68 8.29
C HIS A 79 10.25 -33.26 8.25
N SER A 80 10.48 -32.71 7.06
CA SER A 80 11.10 -31.41 6.88
C SER A 80 10.27 -30.31 7.52
N GLN A 81 8.96 -30.25 7.26
CA GLN A 81 8.04 -29.27 7.82
C GLN A 81 7.99 -29.34 9.36
N PHE A 82 7.84 -30.54 9.95
CA PHE A 82 7.80 -30.70 11.41
C PHE A 82 9.12 -30.37 12.11
N VAL A 83 10.27 -30.60 11.46
CA VAL A 83 11.57 -30.16 12.00
C VAL A 83 11.64 -28.63 12.06
N ASP A 84 11.24 -27.94 10.98
CA ASP A 84 11.21 -26.48 10.92
C ASP A 84 10.20 -25.88 11.94
N LEU A 85 8.97 -26.37 11.93
CA LEU A 85 7.91 -25.89 12.82
C LEU A 85 8.25 -26.14 14.30
N ARG A 86 8.84 -27.28 14.65
CA ARG A 86 9.36 -27.53 16.00
C ARG A 86 10.45 -26.52 16.38
N GLY A 87 11.28 -26.14 15.42
CA GLY A 87 12.27 -25.06 15.58
C GLY A 87 11.60 -23.75 15.91
N LYS A 88 10.58 -23.36 15.16
CA LYS A 88 9.80 -22.10 15.37
C LYS A 88 9.12 -22.07 16.73
N VAL A 89 8.50 -23.17 17.17
CA VAL A 89 7.90 -23.24 18.52
C VAL A 89 8.97 -23.05 19.61
N LYS A 90 10.16 -23.71 19.47
CA LYS A 90 11.26 -23.52 20.42
C LYS A 90 11.77 -22.07 20.42
N SER A 91 11.89 -21.47 19.26
CA SER A 91 12.29 -20.06 19.12
C SER A 91 11.28 -19.13 19.80
N ALA A 92 9.99 -19.29 19.53
CA ALA A 92 8.93 -18.48 20.14
C ALA A 92 8.95 -18.54 21.69
N VAL A 93 9.17 -19.75 22.24
CA VAL A 93 9.33 -19.91 23.69
C VAL A 93 10.61 -19.24 24.20
N ALA A 94 11.74 -19.39 23.47
CA ALA A 94 13.01 -18.77 23.86
C ALA A 94 12.93 -17.23 23.81
N ASP A 95 12.27 -16.67 22.82
CA ASP A 95 12.08 -15.21 22.66
C ASP A 95 11.20 -14.66 23.81
N ALA A 96 10.13 -15.36 24.17
CA ALA A 96 9.31 -14.99 25.34
C ALA A 96 10.14 -15.03 26.63
N VAL A 97 10.95 -16.06 26.82
CA VAL A 97 11.83 -16.20 28.00
C VAL A 97 12.89 -15.08 28.02
N LYS A 98 13.48 -14.75 26.88
CA LYS A 98 14.43 -13.64 26.73
C LYS A 98 13.79 -12.28 27.05
N ALA A 99 12.49 -12.13 26.76
CA ALA A 99 11.71 -10.93 27.12
C ALA A 99 11.25 -10.93 28.61
N GLY A 100 11.76 -11.84 29.44
CA GLY A 100 11.46 -11.89 30.88
C GLY A 100 10.18 -12.67 31.24
N MET A 101 9.64 -13.45 30.29
CA MET A 101 8.46 -14.28 30.54
C MET A 101 8.86 -15.68 31.04
N LYS A 102 7.97 -16.30 31.82
CA LYS A 102 7.95 -17.73 32.12
C LYS A 102 6.85 -18.37 31.28
N VAL A 103 7.19 -19.45 30.57
CA VAL A 103 6.24 -20.18 29.73
C VAL A 103 5.89 -21.51 30.41
N SER A 104 4.59 -21.76 30.55
CA SER A 104 4.08 -23.02 31.10
C SER A 104 4.14 -24.15 30.07
N GLU A 105 3.94 -25.40 30.51
CA GLU A 105 3.82 -26.58 29.61
C GLU A 105 2.65 -26.44 28.61
N ALA A 106 1.62 -25.67 28.97
CA ALA A 106 0.49 -25.35 28.12
C ALA A 106 0.74 -24.17 27.16
N GLY A 107 1.98 -23.63 27.10
CA GLY A 107 2.32 -22.51 26.22
C GLY A 107 1.89 -21.12 26.75
N ILE A 108 1.35 -21.02 27.95
CA ILE A 108 0.92 -19.75 28.53
C ILE A 108 2.14 -18.99 29.05
N ALA A 109 2.33 -17.76 28.56
CA ALA A 109 3.37 -16.85 29.01
C ALA A 109 2.89 -15.98 30.17
N SER A 110 3.73 -15.82 31.19
CA SER A 110 3.52 -14.90 32.30
C SER A 110 4.84 -14.30 32.75
N TYR A 111 4.85 -13.11 33.33
CA TYR A 111 6.08 -12.46 33.78
C TYR A 111 6.82 -13.30 34.83
N ASP A 112 8.13 -13.50 34.66
CA ASP A 112 8.94 -14.33 35.55
C ASP A 112 9.47 -13.54 36.74
N TYR A 113 8.63 -13.34 37.76
CA TYR A 113 9.01 -12.67 39.01
C TYR A 113 10.17 -13.34 39.75
N SER A 114 10.50 -14.61 39.45
CA SER A 114 11.57 -15.33 40.13
C SER A 114 12.97 -14.94 39.64
N LYS A 115 13.07 -14.36 38.46
CA LYS A 115 14.32 -13.88 37.85
C LYS A 115 14.47 -12.37 37.90
N ALA A 116 13.41 -11.65 38.23
CA ALA A 116 13.42 -10.19 38.28
C ALA A 116 14.05 -9.68 39.56
N SER A 117 14.79 -8.57 39.47
CA SER A 117 15.21 -7.80 40.64
C SER A 117 13.99 -7.20 41.38
N ALA A 118 14.16 -6.78 42.64
CA ALA A 118 13.11 -6.16 43.41
C ALA A 118 12.50 -4.90 42.73
N SER A 119 13.34 -4.12 42.02
CA SER A 119 12.93 -2.94 41.27
C SER A 119 12.09 -3.32 40.05
N GLU A 120 12.56 -4.29 39.24
CA GLU A 120 11.83 -4.76 38.05
C GLU A 120 10.52 -5.43 38.40
N ALA A 121 10.51 -6.27 39.47
CA ALA A 121 9.29 -6.88 39.96
C ALA A 121 8.25 -5.86 40.46
N ASN A 122 8.72 -4.76 41.05
CA ASN A 122 7.84 -3.68 41.48
C ASN A 122 7.31 -2.87 40.27
N ALA A 123 8.15 -2.55 39.33
CA ALA A 123 7.75 -1.90 38.07
C ALA A 123 6.71 -2.73 37.32
N ALA A 124 6.95 -4.03 37.13
CA ALA A 124 6.02 -4.94 36.46
C ALA A 124 4.65 -5.04 37.15
N ARG A 125 4.61 -5.00 38.48
CA ARG A 125 3.30 -5.02 39.21
C ARG A 125 2.45 -3.76 39.01
N HIS A 126 3.07 -2.66 38.61
CA HIS A 126 2.41 -1.37 38.36
C HIS A 126 2.31 -1.02 36.90
N ASP A 127 2.77 -1.91 36.01
CA ASP A 127 2.68 -1.75 34.56
C ASP A 127 1.25 -2.08 34.06
N PRO A 128 0.49 -1.10 33.59
CA PRO A 128 -0.86 -1.31 33.09
C PRO A 128 -0.90 -2.22 31.85
N ASP A 129 0.21 -2.32 31.12
CA ASP A 129 0.32 -3.05 29.85
C ASP A 129 0.85 -4.48 30.05
N LEU A 130 1.25 -4.87 31.27
CA LEU A 130 1.82 -6.19 31.52
C LEU A 130 0.91 -7.33 31.07
N TYR A 131 -0.39 -7.25 31.40
CA TYR A 131 -1.36 -8.28 31.05
C TYR A 131 -1.51 -8.41 29.51
N SER A 132 -1.53 -7.29 28.80
CA SER A 132 -1.60 -7.30 27.33
C SER A 132 -0.35 -7.89 26.71
N THR A 133 0.81 -7.65 27.31
CA THR A 133 2.12 -8.19 26.92
C THR A 133 2.17 -9.72 27.15
N GLU A 134 1.74 -10.21 28.29
CA GLU A 134 1.63 -11.65 28.59
C GLU A 134 0.70 -12.36 27.59
N GLN A 135 -0.44 -11.75 27.28
CA GLN A 135 -1.38 -12.27 26.29
C GLN A 135 -0.78 -12.27 24.88
N SER A 136 0.01 -11.27 24.52
CA SER A 136 0.64 -11.19 23.22
C SER A 136 1.68 -12.31 23.02
N TRP A 137 2.49 -12.56 24.04
CA TRP A 137 3.44 -13.69 24.03
C TRP A 137 2.72 -15.04 24.01
N THR A 138 1.64 -15.21 24.78
CA THR A 138 0.83 -16.42 24.74
C THR A 138 0.29 -16.67 23.34
N ARG A 139 -0.31 -15.68 22.69
CA ARG A 139 -0.83 -15.79 21.31
C ARG A 139 0.27 -16.08 20.30
N TYR A 140 1.46 -15.51 20.46
CA TYR A 140 2.59 -15.76 19.59
C TYR A 140 3.04 -17.24 19.67
N ILE A 141 3.11 -17.81 20.87
CA ILE A 141 3.42 -19.23 21.07
C ILE A 141 2.29 -20.13 20.54
N GLU A 142 1.02 -19.78 20.83
CA GLU A 142 -0.15 -20.50 20.32
C GLU A 142 -0.18 -20.56 18.79
N ALA A 143 0.17 -19.45 18.12
CA ALA A 143 0.25 -19.42 16.66
C ALA A 143 1.31 -20.39 16.12
N ALA A 144 2.49 -20.47 16.77
CA ALA A 144 3.53 -21.41 16.39
C ALA A 144 3.13 -22.88 16.63
N VAL A 145 2.38 -23.16 17.70
CA VAL A 145 1.84 -24.51 17.99
C VAL A 145 0.75 -24.87 16.99
N ARG A 146 -0.14 -23.92 16.67
CA ARG A 146 -1.21 -24.12 15.69
C ARG A 146 -0.65 -24.46 14.31
N ALA A 147 0.44 -23.83 13.90
CA ALA A 147 1.10 -24.17 12.64
C ALA A 147 1.57 -25.65 12.58
N VAL A 148 1.94 -26.24 13.71
CA VAL A 148 2.25 -27.69 13.76
C VAL A 148 1.00 -28.53 13.56
N ASP A 149 -0.12 -28.16 14.18
CA ASP A 149 -1.40 -28.86 14.04
C ASP A 149 -1.95 -28.72 12.60
N ASP A 150 -1.87 -27.52 12.03
CA ASP A 150 -2.27 -27.25 10.64
C ASP A 150 -1.47 -28.12 9.65
N ALA A 151 -0.16 -28.22 9.80
CA ALA A 151 0.69 -29.10 8.99
C ALA A 151 0.37 -30.60 9.19
N ASP A 152 0.06 -31.05 10.42
CA ASP A 152 -0.36 -32.44 10.66
C ASP A 152 -1.66 -32.77 9.93
N GLN A 153 -2.61 -31.84 9.90
CA GLN A 153 -3.84 -32.01 9.13
C GLN A 153 -3.55 -32.05 7.61
N GLY A 154 -2.64 -31.21 7.10
CA GLY A 154 -2.19 -31.23 5.71
C GLY A 154 -1.55 -32.58 5.32
N VAL A 155 -0.64 -33.08 6.14
CA VAL A 155 -0.04 -34.42 5.94
C VAL A 155 -1.09 -35.54 5.91
N LYS A 156 -2.05 -35.48 6.84
CA LYS A 156 -3.15 -36.45 6.90
C LYS A 156 -4.05 -36.37 5.66
N LEU A 157 -4.36 -35.17 5.18
CA LEU A 157 -5.11 -34.97 3.94
C LEU A 157 -4.36 -35.55 2.74
N ALA A 158 -3.05 -35.27 2.62
CA ALA A 158 -2.22 -35.71 1.52
C ALA A 158 -2.06 -37.25 1.51
N LEU A 159 -1.81 -37.86 2.67
CA LEU A 159 -1.73 -39.33 2.78
C LEU A 159 -3.05 -39.97 2.41
N LYS A 160 -4.18 -39.44 2.86
CA LYS A 160 -5.50 -39.95 2.52
C LYS A 160 -5.76 -39.83 1.01
N ALA A 161 -5.44 -38.71 0.39
CA ALA A 161 -5.59 -38.50 -1.05
C ALA A 161 -4.66 -39.42 -1.87
N ALA A 162 -3.44 -39.66 -1.39
CA ALA A 162 -2.47 -40.54 -2.07
C ALA A 162 -2.93 -41.98 -2.18
N VAL A 163 -3.61 -42.52 -1.13
CA VAL A 163 -4.06 -43.93 -1.10
C VAL A 163 -5.51 -44.11 -1.57
N GLN A 164 -6.21 -43.08 -1.94
CA GLN A 164 -7.59 -43.16 -2.43
C GLN A 164 -7.60 -43.53 -3.91
N ASP A 165 -8.15 -44.70 -4.25
CA ASP A 165 -8.31 -45.14 -5.65
C ASP A 165 -9.28 -44.21 -6.38
N PRO A 166 -8.86 -43.50 -7.44
CA PRO A 166 -9.73 -42.62 -8.22
C PRO A 166 -10.64 -43.36 -9.18
N ASN A 167 -10.61 -44.71 -9.22
CA ASN A 167 -11.40 -45.49 -10.14
C ASN A 167 -12.87 -45.58 -9.70
N VAL A 168 -13.70 -44.74 -10.30
CA VAL A 168 -15.16 -44.64 -10.04
C VAL A 168 -15.90 -45.94 -10.39
N LEU A 169 -15.29 -46.85 -11.17
CA LEU A 169 -15.86 -48.11 -11.58
C LEU A 169 -15.58 -49.27 -10.61
N ASP A 170 -14.70 -49.04 -9.61
CA ASP A 170 -14.47 -49.98 -8.51
C ASP A 170 -15.18 -49.47 -7.23
N PRO A 171 -16.42 -49.93 -6.94
CA PRO A 171 -17.17 -49.53 -5.75
C PRO A 171 -16.50 -49.94 -4.44
N ALA A 172 -15.53 -50.85 -4.48
CA ALA A 172 -14.81 -51.35 -3.31
C ALA A 172 -13.59 -50.47 -2.95
N GLY A 173 -13.12 -49.59 -3.86
CA GLY A 173 -12.00 -48.67 -3.62
C GLY A 173 -10.71 -49.38 -3.21
N SER A 174 -10.47 -50.58 -3.76
CA SER A 174 -9.43 -51.52 -3.30
C SER A 174 -8.16 -51.50 -4.17
N GLY A 175 -8.11 -50.62 -5.18
CA GLY A 175 -7.00 -50.49 -6.10
C GLY A 175 -5.95 -49.47 -5.63
N PHE A 176 -4.78 -49.50 -6.29
CA PHE A 176 -3.73 -48.51 -6.09
C PHE A 176 -4.04 -47.21 -6.87
N ASN A 177 -3.66 -46.08 -6.29
CA ASN A 177 -3.84 -44.77 -6.91
C ASN A 177 -2.71 -44.47 -7.93
N GLY A 178 -3.01 -44.68 -9.21
CA GLY A 178 -2.08 -44.35 -10.30
C GLY A 178 -1.89 -42.84 -10.57
N LYS A 179 -2.66 -42.00 -9.86
CA LYS A 179 -2.59 -40.50 -9.92
C LYS A 179 -2.15 -39.90 -8.57
N ALA A 180 -1.63 -40.71 -7.65
CA ALA A 180 -1.19 -40.24 -6.35
C ALA A 180 -0.22 -39.06 -6.49
N GLU A 181 -0.49 -37.99 -5.77
CA GLU A 181 0.34 -36.80 -5.67
C GLU A 181 1.19 -36.88 -4.42
N GLY A 182 2.49 -36.67 -4.55
CA GLY A 182 3.46 -36.76 -3.47
C GLY A 182 3.87 -35.41 -2.88
N ASP A 183 3.17 -34.33 -3.21
CA ASP A 183 3.43 -32.97 -2.79
C ASP A 183 2.23 -32.50 -1.96
N ILE A 184 2.45 -32.21 -0.68
CA ILE A 184 1.40 -31.89 0.29
C ILE A 184 0.66 -30.62 -0.15
N GLU A 185 1.42 -29.59 -0.52
CA GLU A 185 0.87 -28.26 -0.87
C GLU A 185 0.01 -28.31 -2.13
N LYS A 186 0.34 -29.20 -3.09
CA LYS A 186 -0.54 -29.42 -4.25
C LYS A 186 -1.84 -30.10 -3.90
N VAL A 187 -1.82 -31.04 -2.97
CA VAL A 187 -3.04 -31.72 -2.52
C VAL A 187 -3.93 -30.72 -1.78
N GLU A 188 -3.34 -29.94 -0.88
CA GLU A 188 -4.07 -28.91 -0.14
C GLU A 188 -4.62 -27.82 -1.05
N ALA A 189 -3.87 -27.42 -2.09
CA ALA A 189 -4.35 -26.47 -3.10
C ALA A 189 -5.56 -26.99 -3.89
N LYS A 190 -5.58 -28.28 -4.22
CA LYS A 190 -6.74 -28.91 -4.89
C LYS A 190 -7.96 -28.99 -3.99
N GLU A 191 -7.79 -29.27 -2.71
CA GLU A 191 -8.87 -29.24 -1.73
C GLU A 191 -9.43 -27.81 -1.59
N ALA A 192 -8.56 -26.80 -1.53
CA ALA A 192 -8.97 -25.39 -1.53
C ALA A 192 -9.70 -25.00 -2.81
N GLU A 193 -9.26 -25.47 -3.98
CA GLU A 193 -9.91 -25.28 -5.29
C GLU A 193 -11.32 -25.90 -5.31
N ASP A 194 -11.49 -27.13 -4.78
CA ASP A 194 -12.78 -27.80 -4.70
C ASP A 194 -13.77 -27.01 -3.84
N LEU A 195 -13.35 -26.61 -2.64
CA LEU A 195 -14.19 -25.81 -1.75
C LEU A 195 -14.55 -24.45 -2.38
N ALA A 196 -13.61 -23.77 -3.04
CA ALA A 196 -13.86 -22.54 -3.77
C ALA A 196 -14.83 -22.73 -4.93
N THR A 197 -14.70 -23.80 -5.69
CA THR A 197 -15.57 -24.12 -6.82
C THR A 197 -17.00 -24.41 -6.37
N ARG A 198 -17.17 -25.07 -5.24
CA ARG A 198 -18.48 -25.31 -4.63
C ARG A 198 -19.13 -24.00 -4.18
N ILE A 199 -18.39 -23.09 -3.55
CA ILE A 199 -18.90 -21.74 -3.22
C ILE A 199 -19.32 -21.00 -4.48
N ASN A 200 -18.50 -21.04 -5.53
CA ASN A 200 -18.83 -20.41 -6.82
C ASN A 200 -20.09 -20.98 -7.44
N SER A 201 -20.35 -22.28 -7.25
CA SER A 201 -21.55 -22.96 -7.72
C SER A 201 -22.79 -22.66 -6.86
N GLY A 202 -22.62 -21.98 -5.73
CA GLY A 202 -23.70 -21.60 -4.81
C GLY A 202 -23.93 -22.59 -3.68
N ASP A 203 -23.05 -23.58 -3.49
CA ASP A 203 -23.14 -24.52 -2.38
C ASP A 203 -22.78 -23.83 -1.07
N LYS A 204 -23.49 -24.17 -0.02
CA LYS A 204 -23.16 -23.74 1.34
C LYS A 204 -22.22 -24.76 1.99
N LEU A 205 -21.04 -24.30 2.39
CA LEU A 205 -20.11 -25.10 3.17
C LEU A 205 -20.64 -25.32 4.59
N SER A 206 -20.37 -26.52 5.16
CA SER A 206 -20.55 -26.75 6.59
C SER A 206 -19.49 -26.01 7.40
N ASP A 207 -19.72 -25.81 8.70
CA ASP A 207 -18.77 -25.16 9.61
C ASP A 207 -17.40 -25.85 9.60
N LYS A 208 -17.39 -27.19 9.45
CA LYS A 208 -16.15 -27.97 9.37
C LYS A 208 -15.40 -27.71 8.06
N GLU A 209 -16.10 -27.66 6.93
CA GLU A 209 -15.50 -27.34 5.63
C GLU A 209 -15.01 -25.88 5.58
N MET A 210 -15.74 -24.96 6.20
CA MET A 210 -15.30 -23.57 6.33
C MET A 210 -14.03 -23.45 7.17
N ALA A 211 -13.98 -24.15 8.31
CA ALA A 211 -12.78 -24.18 9.15
C ALA A 211 -11.58 -24.79 8.43
N GLU A 212 -11.79 -25.83 7.62
CA GLU A 212 -10.75 -26.44 6.80
C GLU A 212 -10.30 -25.48 5.70
N PHE A 213 -11.21 -24.78 5.02
CA PHE A 213 -10.86 -23.81 3.99
C PHE A 213 -9.99 -22.67 4.56
N GLN A 214 -10.32 -22.16 5.74
CA GLN A 214 -9.51 -21.16 6.45
C GLN A 214 -8.14 -21.72 6.86
N ARG A 215 -8.09 -23.00 7.30
CA ARG A 215 -6.82 -23.65 7.65
C ARG A 215 -5.88 -23.75 6.45
N LEU A 216 -6.41 -24.17 5.30
CA LEU A 216 -5.64 -24.33 4.06
C LEU A 216 -4.90 -23.05 3.66
N PHE A 217 -5.56 -21.89 3.75
CA PHE A 217 -4.89 -20.60 3.49
C PHE A 217 -3.92 -20.22 4.62
N ARG A 218 -4.33 -20.31 5.87
CA ARG A 218 -3.49 -19.96 7.02
C ARG A 218 -2.16 -20.70 7.02
N ASP A 219 -2.14 -21.97 6.58
CA ASP A 219 -0.93 -22.79 6.48
C ASP A 219 -0.12 -22.45 5.22
N ASN A 220 -0.77 -22.15 4.10
CA ASN A 220 -0.15 -22.18 2.77
C ASN A 220 -0.17 -20.89 1.96
N GLU A 221 -0.80 -19.81 2.40
CA GLU A 221 -0.95 -18.56 1.59
C GLU A 221 0.39 -17.95 1.15
N HIS A 222 1.47 -18.25 1.89
CA HIS A 222 2.84 -17.84 1.55
C HIS A 222 3.63 -18.93 0.79
N ASN A 223 3.03 -20.09 0.55
CA ASN A 223 3.66 -21.16 -0.21
C ASN A 223 3.39 -20.97 -1.71
N LYS A 224 4.47 -20.94 -2.51
CA LYS A 224 4.38 -20.70 -3.96
C LYS A 224 3.65 -21.84 -4.69
N VAL A 225 3.92 -23.09 -4.30
CA VAL A 225 3.34 -24.28 -4.97
C VAL A 225 1.84 -24.33 -4.73
N PHE A 226 1.41 -24.16 -3.48
CA PHE A 226 0.00 -24.03 -3.12
C PHE A 226 -0.67 -22.90 -3.90
N SER A 227 -0.12 -21.68 -3.79
CA SER A 227 -0.71 -20.48 -4.38
C SER A 227 -0.86 -20.58 -5.90
N GLN A 228 0.17 -21.06 -6.60
CA GLN A 228 0.12 -21.24 -8.05
C GLN A 228 -0.83 -22.37 -8.46
N THR A 229 -0.86 -23.48 -7.72
CA THR A 229 -1.77 -24.60 -8.02
C THR A 229 -3.23 -24.22 -7.82
N PHE A 230 -3.57 -23.59 -6.69
CA PHE A 230 -4.90 -23.10 -6.39
C PHE A 230 -5.40 -22.11 -7.45
N LEU A 231 -4.61 -21.06 -7.72
CA LEU A 231 -4.98 -20.02 -8.68
C LEU A 231 -5.00 -20.52 -10.14
N ALA A 232 -4.17 -21.51 -10.49
CA ALA A 232 -4.20 -22.12 -11.82
C ALA A 232 -5.47 -22.95 -12.03
N GLY A 233 -5.91 -23.70 -11.01
CA GLY A 233 -7.11 -24.50 -11.07
C GLY A 233 -8.38 -23.65 -11.15
N LEU A 234 -8.48 -22.65 -10.27
CA LEU A 234 -9.62 -21.73 -10.23
C LEU A 234 -9.68 -20.79 -11.45
N GLY A 235 -8.51 -20.36 -11.91
CA GLY A 235 -8.32 -19.34 -12.95
C GLY A 235 -8.80 -17.95 -12.53
N PRO A 236 -8.44 -16.89 -13.29
CA PRO A 236 -8.83 -15.52 -12.96
C PRO A 236 -10.35 -15.31 -12.87
N LYS A 237 -11.12 -15.93 -13.77
CA LYS A 237 -12.58 -15.84 -13.72
C LYS A 237 -13.14 -16.42 -12.43
N GLY A 238 -12.71 -17.63 -12.06
CA GLY A 238 -13.17 -18.28 -10.84
C GLY A 238 -12.72 -17.52 -9.57
N THR A 239 -11.55 -16.87 -9.61
CA THR A 239 -11.06 -16.01 -8.52
C THR A 239 -11.95 -14.77 -8.35
N ILE A 240 -12.36 -14.13 -9.45
CA ILE A 240 -13.30 -13.00 -9.46
C ILE A 240 -14.67 -13.44 -8.93
N ASP A 241 -15.22 -14.56 -9.44
CA ASP A 241 -16.50 -15.12 -8.98
C ASP A 241 -16.44 -15.39 -7.46
N LEU A 242 -15.34 -15.99 -6.97
CA LEU A 242 -15.15 -16.30 -5.56
C LEU A 242 -15.17 -15.04 -4.68
N ASN A 243 -14.50 -13.99 -5.10
CA ASN A 243 -14.50 -12.73 -4.36
C ASN A 243 -15.89 -12.09 -4.31
N LEU A 244 -16.63 -12.11 -5.41
CA LEU A 244 -18.02 -11.63 -5.44
C LEU A 244 -18.90 -12.43 -4.47
N LYS A 245 -18.71 -13.77 -4.41
CA LYS A 245 -19.41 -14.63 -3.45
C LYS A 245 -19.05 -14.32 -2.01
N PHE A 246 -17.77 -14.10 -1.72
CA PHE A 246 -17.33 -13.72 -0.39
C PHE A 246 -17.97 -12.39 0.06
N ASN A 247 -18.03 -11.38 -0.80
CA ASN A 247 -18.70 -10.12 -0.52
C ASN A 247 -20.21 -10.31 -0.26
N ASP A 248 -20.87 -11.16 -1.01
CA ASP A 248 -22.30 -11.48 -0.80
C ASP A 248 -22.55 -12.23 0.51
N LEU A 249 -21.63 -13.11 0.91
CA LEU A 249 -21.73 -13.96 2.09
C LEU A 249 -21.22 -13.27 3.36
N ALA A 250 -20.33 -12.27 3.23
CA ALA A 250 -19.74 -11.55 4.36
C ALA A 250 -20.75 -10.64 5.08
N LYS A 251 -21.82 -11.22 5.64
CA LYS A 251 -22.90 -10.52 6.35
C LYS A 251 -23.02 -11.02 7.78
N GLY A 252 -23.32 -10.12 8.71
CA GLY A 252 -23.51 -10.46 10.12
C GLY A 252 -22.25 -11.03 10.77
N ASP A 253 -22.40 -12.13 11.50
CA ASP A 253 -21.33 -12.78 12.26
C ASP A 253 -20.30 -13.48 11.35
N ASP A 254 -20.71 -13.93 10.17
CA ASP A 254 -19.86 -14.62 9.19
C ASP A 254 -18.88 -13.67 8.48
N LYS A 255 -19.06 -12.35 8.63
CA LYS A 255 -18.22 -11.33 7.96
C LYS A 255 -16.72 -11.53 8.22
N LYS A 256 -16.35 -11.88 9.44
CA LYS A 256 -14.95 -12.07 9.81
C LYS A 256 -14.31 -13.26 9.08
N ASP A 257 -15.06 -14.34 8.92
CA ASP A 257 -14.57 -15.57 8.32
C ASP A 257 -14.34 -15.40 6.81
N PHE A 258 -15.27 -14.76 6.11
CA PHE A 258 -15.11 -14.47 4.68
C PHE A 258 -14.01 -13.42 4.42
N ARG A 259 -13.85 -12.43 5.31
CA ARG A 259 -12.75 -11.48 5.24
C ARG A 259 -11.38 -12.16 5.39
N ALA A 260 -11.25 -13.12 6.30
CA ALA A 260 -10.02 -13.90 6.45
C ALA A 260 -9.72 -14.74 5.19
N LEU A 261 -10.74 -15.29 4.53
CA LEU A 261 -10.56 -15.98 3.26
C LEU A 261 -10.16 -15.04 2.12
N GLN A 262 -10.74 -13.83 2.04
CA GLN A 262 -10.30 -12.80 1.08
C GLN A 262 -8.83 -12.45 1.28
N GLU A 263 -8.39 -12.26 2.54
CA GLU A 263 -6.99 -12.00 2.88
C GLU A 263 -6.08 -13.17 2.45
N GLY A 264 -6.49 -14.42 2.71
CA GLY A 264 -5.75 -15.60 2.30
C GLY A 264 -5.61 -15.75 0.77
N VAL A 265 -6.71 -15.54 0.03
CA VAL A 265 -6.68 -15.55 -1.45
C VAL A 265 -5.82 -14.42 -2.01
N ALA A 266 -5.93 -13.21 -1.46
CA ALA A 266 -5.14 -12.06 -1.87
C ALA A 266 -3.64 -12.24 -1.58
N THR A 267 -3.29 -12.82 -0.43
CA THR A 267 -1.91 -13.17 -0.07
C THR A 267 -1.35 -14.27 -0.99
N SER A 268 -2.17 -15.28 -1.29
CA SER A 268 -1.81 -16.31 -2.28
C SER A 268 -1.57 -15.71 -3.67
N LEU A 269 -2.40 -14.72 -4.08
CA LEU A 269 -2.18 -14.00 -5.33
C LEU A 269 -0.84 -13.25 -5.34
N ALA A 270 -0.54 -12.53 -4.27
CA ALA A 270 0.75 -11.83 -4.12
C ALA A 270 1.91 -12.83 -4.15
N THR A 271 1.78 -14.00 -3.53
CA THR A 271 2.79 -15.05 -3.50
C THR A 271 3.00 -15.69 -4.88
N ALA A 272 1.93 -16.05 -5.58
CA ALA A 272 1.96 -16.71 -6.87
C ALA A 272 2.56 -15.82 -7.98
N THR A 273 2.38 -14.49 -7.87
CA THR A 273 2.73 -13.51 -8.93
C THR A 273 4.07 -12.83 -8.73
N LYS A 274 4.88 -13.22 -7.73
CA LYS A 274 6.20 -12.63 -7.46
C LYS A 274 7.21 -12.79 -8.60
N SER A 275 7.08 -13.83 -9.44
CA SER A 275 8.06 -14.16 -10.47
C SER A 275 7.46 -13.97 -11.88
N PRO A 276 7.69 -12.83 -12.55
CA PRO A 276 7.09 -12.54 -13.86
C PRO A 276 7.58 -13.48 -14.99
N SER A 277 8.73 -14.14 -14.80
CA SER A 277 9.28 -15.09 -15.76
C SER A 277 8.56 -16.45 -15.78
N ASP A 278 7.82 -16.78 -14.73
CA ASP A 278 7.12 -18.07 -14.61
C ASP A 278 6.07 -18.26 -15.70
N SER A 279 5.92 -19.50 -16.16
CA SER A 279 4.87 -19.87 -17.11
C SER A 279 3.46 -19.64 -16.54
N PHE A 280 3.30 -19.89 -15.23
CA PHE A 280 2.08 -19.58 -14.50
C PHE A 280 1.72 -18.09 -14.65
N TYR A 281 2.64 -17.17 -14.32
CA TYR A 281 2.41 -15.73 -14.39
C TYR A 281 1.91 -15.28 -15.75
N LYS A 282 2.64 -15.69 -16.82
CA LYS A 282 2.33 -15.28 -18.19
C LYS A 282 0.94 -15.73 -18.64
N LYS A 283 0.62 -17.00 -18.38
CA LYS A 283 -0.69 -17.56 -18.74
C LYS A 283 -1.80 -16.94 -17.92
N TRP A 284 -1.61 -16.84 -16.60
CA TRP A 284 -2.62 -16.34 -15.68
C TRP A 284 -2.96 -14.87 -15.96
N ARG A 285 -1.94 -14.03 -16.25
CA ARG A 285 -2.14 -12.64 -16.68
C ARG A 285 -2.90 -12.54 -18.00
N GLU A 286 -2.57 -13.37 -19.00
CA GLU A 286 -3.32 -13.39 -20.27
C GLU A 286 -4.81 -13.71 -20.05
N ASP A 287 -5.10 -14.67 -19.20
CA ASP A 287 -6.47 -15.04 -18.87
C ASP A 287 -7.15 -13.96 -17.99
N LEU A 288 -6.39 -13.25 -17.12
CA LEU A 288 -6.90 -12.13 -16.34
C LEU A 288 -7.36 -10.96 -17.22
N ARG A 289 -6.63 -10.63 -18.28
CA ARG A 289 -7.05 -9.59 -19.24
C ARG A 289 -8.45 -9.86 -19.80
N LYS A 290 -8.72 -11.12 -20.15
CA LYS A 290 -10.01 -11.55 -20.67
C LYS A 290 -11.11 -11.49 -19.60
N ALA A 291 -10.80 -11.98 -18.41
CA ALA A 291 -11.73 -11.99 -17.29
C ALA A 291 -12.00 -10.59 -16.74
N GLY A 292 -10.95 -9.75 -16.59
CA GLY A 292 -11.08 -8.38 -16.06
C GLY A 292 -11.96 -7.46 -16.91
N ALA A 293 -11.94 -7.65 -18.23
CA ALA A 293 -12.76 -6.88 -19.17
C ALA A 293 -14.20 -7.39 -19.29
N LYS A 294 -14.51 -8.57 -18.72
CA LYS A 294 -15.83 -9.20 -18.85
C LYS A 294 -16.81 -8.63 -17.84
N ASP A 295 -18.08 -8.49 -18.27
CA ASP A 295 -19.21 -8.22 -17.38
C ASP A 295 -19.63 -9.50 -16.61
N PHE A 296 -19.74 -9.40 -15.29
CA PHE A 296 -20.09 -10.49 -14.38
C PHE A 296 -21.54 -10.45 -13.87
N ASP A 297 -22.22 -9.30 -13.98
CA ASP A 297 -23.59 -9.16 -13.48
C ASP A 297 -24.64 -9.32 -14.61
N GLY A 298 -24.33 -8.87 -15.82
CA GLY A 298 -25.28 -8.86 -16.95
C GLY A 298 -26.52 -7.99 -16.70
N GLY A 299 -26.46 -7.13 -15.67
CA GLY A 299 -27.53 -6.20 -15.30
C GLY A 299 -27.54 -4.92 -16.15
N THR A 300 -28.36 -3.95 -15.74
CA THR A 300 -28.45 -2.64 -16.43
C THR A 300 -27.15 -1.82 -16.28
N VAL A 301 -26.43 -2.01 -15.19
CA VAL A 301 -25.11 -1.44 -14.93
C VAL A 301 -24.12 -2.60 -14.91
N PRO A 302 -23.20 -2.68 -15.87
CA PRO A 302 -22.24 -3.79 -15.93
C PRO A 302 -21.31 -3.77 -14.72
N LEU A 303 -20.98 -4.97 -14.22
CA LEU A 303 -19.95 -5.19 -13.22
C LEU A 303 -18.76 -5.87 -13.89
N TYR A 304 -17.70 -5.12 -14.12
CA TYR A 304 -16.52 -5.66 -14.80
C TYR A 304 -15.58 -6.40 -13.84
N GLY A 305 -14.93 -7.44 -14.35
CA GLY A 305 -14.07 -8.29 -13.54
C GLY A 305 -12.92 -7.55 -12.83
N TYR A 306 -12.35 -6.51 -13.43
CA TYR A 306 -11.32 -5.71 -12.76
C TYR A 306 -11.81 -5.01 -11.49
N GLN A 307 -13.09 -4.65 -11.40
CA GLN A 307 -13.65 -4.01 -10.20
C GLN A 307 -13.64 -4.96 -9.00
N SER A 308 -14.01 -6.22 -9.20
CA SER A 308 -13.93 -7.24 -8.15
C SER A 308 -12.49 -7.70 -7.90
N PHE A 309 -11.69 -7.84 -8.97
CA PHE A 309 -10.32 -8.31 -8.85
C PHE A 309 -9.43 -7.34 -8.06
N VAL A 310 -9.50 -6.06 -8.35
CA VAL A 310 -8.71 -5.03 -7.65
C VAL A 310 -9.23 -4.82 -6.22
N GLU A 311 -10.56 -4.97 -6.01
CA GLU A 311 -11.09 -4.98 -4.65
C GLU A 311 -10.49 -6.14 -3.82
N LEU A 312 -10.45 -7.37 -4.37
CA LEU A 312 -9.77 -8.48 -3.71
C LEU A 312 -8.32 -8.14 -3.37
N MET A 313 -7.60 -7.45 -4.27
CA MET A 313 -6.22 -7.05 -4.03
C MET A 313 -6.07 -6.10 -2.82
N THR A 314 -7.10 -5.36 -2.43
CA THR A 314 -7.05 -4.48 -1.24
C THR A 314 -6.89 -5.26 0.07
N HIS A 315 -7.22 -6.55 0.08
CA HIS A 315 -7.07 -7.43 1.23
C HIS A 315 -5.65 -8.03 1.35
N GLY A 316 -4.82 -7.93 0.31
CA GLY A 316 -3.44 -8.41 0.30
C GLY A 316 -2.40 -7.30 0.45
N LYS A 317 -1.14 -7.70 0.59
CA LYS A 317 0.02 -6.80 0.72
C LYS A 317 1.21 -7.35 -0.07
N ASN A 318 2.22 -6.50 -0.28
CA ASN A 318 3.53 -6.91 -0.85
C ASN A 318 3.42 -7.60 -2.21
N TYR A 319 2.54 -7.12 -3.08
CA TYR A 319 2.49 -7.55 -4.47
C TYR A 319 3.80 -7.25 -5.20
N GLY A 320 4.17 -8.10 -6.15
CA GLY A 320 5.36 -7.86 -6.97
C GLY A 320 5.21 -6.59 -7.81
N LYS A 321 6.28 -5.78 -7.88
CA LYS A 321 6.32 -4.54 -8.67
C LYS A 321 5.81 -4.73 -10.10
N GLN A 322 6.34 -5.75 -10.80
CA GLN A 322 5.94 -6.03 -12.18
C GLN A 322 4.45 -6.39 -12.29
N PHE A 323 3.91 -7.10 -11.29
CA PHE A 323 2.50 -7.48 -11.30
C PHE A 323 1.58 -6.26 -11.17
N LEU A 324 1.88 -5.36 -10.22
CA LEU A 324 1.12 -4.10 -10.07
C LEU A 324 1.20 -3.25 -11.33
N THR A 325 2.40 -3.08 -11.89
CA THR A 325 2.60 -2.34 -13.15
C THR A 325 1.83 -2.97 -14.31
N ASP A 326 1.87 -4.29 -14.42
CA ASP A 326 1.19 -5.03 -15.49
C ASP A 326 -0.33 -4.91 -15.41
N VAL A 327 -0.90 -5.01 -14.19
CA VAL A 327 -2.35 -4.82 -13.98
C VAL A 327 -2.76 -3.38 -14.29
N GLY A 328 -1.98 -2.38 -13.86
CA GLY A 328 -2.22 -0.98 -14.19
C GLY A 328 -2.22 -0.71 -15.68
N ASN A 329 -1.20 -1.23 -16.39
CA ASN A 329 -1.11 -1.14 -17.85
C ASN A 329 -2.27 -1.82 -18.56
N ASP A 330 -2.71 -2.98 -18.07
CA ASP A 330 -3.81 -3.73 -18.66
C ASP A 330 -5.15 -3.00 -18.48
N ILE A 331 -5.37 -2.33 -17.34
CA ILE A 331 -6.55 -1.50 -17.11
C ILE A 331 -6.51 -0.24 -17.99
N ILE A 332 -5.38 0.46 -18.06
CA ILE A 332 -5.19 1.65 -18.93
C ILE A 332 -5.41 1.27 -20.40
N ALA A 333 -4.86 0.14 -20.84
CA ALA A 333 -5.07 -0.34 -22.19
C ALA A 333 -6.55 -0.65 -22.49
N LEU A 334 -7.27 -1.21 -21.53
CA LEU A 334 -8.72 -1.44 -21.62
C LEU A 334 -9.49 -0.12 -21.71
N GLU A 335 -9.18 0.87 -20.87
CA GLU A 335 -9.79 2.20 -20.90
C GLU A 335 -9.54 2.93 -22.23
N LYS A 336 -8.33 2.80 -22.78
CA LYS A 336 -7.96 3.41 -24.10
C LYS A 336 -8.52 2.66 -25.31
N SER A 337 -8.97 1.39 -25.16
CA SER A 337 -9.39 0.55 -26.30
C SER A 337 -10.85 0.71 -26.70
N ASP A 338 -11.68 1.29 -25.86
CA ASP A 338 -13.13 1.37 -26.06
C ASP A 338 -13.56 2.74 -26.57
N ASP A 339 -14.55 2.78 -27.46
CA ASP A 339 -15.26 4.01 -27.84
C ASP A 339 -15.95 4.69 -26.62
N VAL A 340 -16.14 3.95 -25.54
CA VAL A 340 -16.74 4.41 -24.27
C VAL A 340 -15.68 5.01 -23.34
N GLY A 341 -14.40 4.75 -23.58
CA GLY A 341 -13.30 5.23 -22.73
C GLY A 341 -13.46 4.81 -21.27
N THR A 342 -13.14 5.71 -20.34
CA THR A 342 -13.32 5.50 -18.91
C THR A 342 -14.78 5.53 -18.45
N GLY A 343 -15.72 5.99 -19.28
CA GLY A 343 -17.16 5.88 -19.04
C GLY A 343 -17.63 4.46 -18.72
N ARG A 344 -16.77 3.46 -18.97
CA ARG A 344 -16.94 2.07 -18.52
C ARG A 344 -17.17 1.95 -17.01
N TRP A 345 -16.55 2.80 -16.21
CA TRP A 345 -16.66 2.79 -14.75
C TRP A 345 -17.69 3.79 -14.21
N ASP A 346 -18.41 4.51 -15.07
CA ASP A 346 -19.46 5.44 -14.66
C ASP A 346 -20.62 4.72 -13.98
N SER A 347 -21.23 5.36 -13.00
CA SER A 347 -22.38 4.85 -12.27
C SER A 347 -23.62 5.74 -12.45
N TRP A 348 -24.81 5.23 -12.06
CA TRP A 348 -26.07 5.96 -12.10
C TRP A 348 -26.68 6.07 -10.70
N VAL A 349 -27.18 7.25 -10.33
CA VAL A 349 -27.95 7.45 -9.10
C VAL A 349 -29.28 6.67 -9.19
N GLY A 350 -29.55 5.86 -8.17
CA GLY A 350 -30.79 5.04 -8.10
C GLY A 350 -30.66 3.63 -8.66
N ASN A 351 -29.73 3.39 -9.55
CA ASN A 351 -29.27 2.04 -9.88
C ASN A 351 -28.00 1.80 -9.06
N GLY A 352 -28.15 1.64 -7.73
CA GLY A 352 -27.00 1.26 -6.91
C GLY A 352 -26.24 0.14 -7.60
N LEU A 353 -24.99 -0.08 -7.26
CA LEU A 353 -24.11 -1.13 -7.82
C LEU A 353 -24.70 -2.56 -7.66
N GLY A 354 -26.05 -2.70 -7.75
CA GLY A 354 -26.77 -3.95 -7.52
C GLY A 354 -26.52 -4.49 -6.10
N PRO A 355 -26.52 -5.82 -5.94
CA PRO A 355 -26.20 -6.47 -4.67
C PRO A 355 -24.73 -6.30 -4.26
N HIS A 356 -23.84 -5.95 -5.19
CA HIS A 356 -22.38 -5.89 -5.00
C HIS A 356 -21.96 -4.50 -4.56
N LYS A 357 -22.01 -4.23 -3.26
CA LYS A 357 -21.61 -2.93 -2.68
C LYS A 357 -20.12 -2.82 -2.41
N ASP A 358 -19.44 -3.95 -2.21
CA ASP A 358 -18.03 -4.03 -1.87
C ASP A 358 -17.22 -4.38 -3.14
N ILE A 359 -17.01 -3.37 -4.01
CA ILE A 359 -16.20 -3.48 -5.24
C ILE A 359 -15.38 -2.19 -5.42
N ALA A 360 -14.30 -2.28 -6.17
CA ALA A 360 -13.55 -1.11 -6.62
C ALA A 360 -14.34 -0.40 -7.73
N THR A 361 -15.05 0.66 -7.40
CA THR A 361 -15.84 1.44 -8.39
C THR A 361 -14.94 1.97 -9.51
N ASP A 362 -13.76 2.47 -9.17
CA ASP A 362 -12.67 2.79 -10.10
C ASP A 362 -11.49 1.84 -9.82
N PRO A 363 -11.30 0.78 -10.62
CA PRO A 363 -10.24 -0.19 -10.37
C PRO A 363 -8.83 0.38 -10.54
N LEU A 364 -8.63 1.37 -11.43
CA LEU A 364 -7.32 1.99 -11.59
C LEU A 364 -6.97 2.86 -10.39
N ASP A 365 -7.89 3.68 -9.91
CA ASP A 365 -7.68 4.51 -8.72
C ASP A 365 -7.41 3.65 -7.48
N THR A 366 -8.20 2.58 -7.29
CA THR A 366 -7.99 1.63 -6.18
C THR A 366 -6.63 0.95 -6.27
N LEU A 367 -6.20 0.52 -7.47
CA LEU A 367 -4.88 -0.08 -7.69
C LEU A 367 -3.73 0.90 -7.38
N LEU A 368 -3.89 2.16 -7.76
CA LEU A 368 -2.93 3.21 -7.43
C LEU A 368 -2.84 3.41 -5.90
N GLY A 369 -3.96 3.32 -5.19
CA GLY A 369 -3.97 3.29 -3.73
C GLY A 369 -3.20 2.10 -3.14
N ILE A 370 -3.23 0.92 -3.77
CA ILE A 370 -2.40 -0.23 -3.39
C ILE A 370 -0.91 0.07 -3.68
N MET A 371 -0.59 0.64 -4.84
CA MET A 371 0.78 1.02 -5.22
C MET A 371 1.38 2.04 -4.26
N SER A 372 0.58 2.96 -3.70
CA SER A 372 1.05 3.99 -2.76
C SER A 372 1.68 3.40 -1.49
N GLN A 373 1.33 2.16 -1.13
CA GLN A 373 1.93 1.45 0.00
C GLN A 373 3.31 0.85 -0.32
N GLN A 374 3.76 0.98 -1.57
CA GLN A 374 5.07 0.57 -2.07
C GLN A 374 5.66 1.72 -2.92
N PRO A 375 6.26 2.76 -2.30
CA PRO A 375 6.64 4.00 -2.97
C PRO A 375 7.53 3.80 -4.20
N ASP A 376 8.47 2.85 -4.15
CA ASP A 376 9.32 2.50 -5.30
C ASP A 376 8.53 1.96 -6.50
N VAL A 377 7.39 1.32 -6.26
CA VAL A 377 6.46 0.89 -7.31
C VAL A 377 5.71 2.10 -7.87
N ALA A 378 5.17 2.96 -6.99
CA ALA A 378 4.46 4.17 -7.38
C ALA A 378 5.36 5.10 -8.20
N THR A 379 6.59 5.36 -7.74
CA THR A 379 7.58 6.16 -8.47
C THR A 379 7.86 5.56 -9.85
N SER A 380 8.15 4.27 -9.91
CA SER A 380 8.44 3.59 -11.18
C SER A 380 7.26 3.58 -12.15
N PHE A 381 6.04 3.61 -11.64
CA PHE A 381 4.82 3.63 -12.46
C PHE A 381 4.52 5.03 -13.00
N LEU A 382 4.76 6.07 -12.21
CA LEU A 382 4.42 7.46 -12.54
C LEU A 382 5.58 8.27 -13.12
N ASP A 383 6.85 7.85 -12.90
CA ASP A 383 8.02 8.56 -13.43
C ASP A 383 8.01 8.55 -14.97
N PRO A 384 7.95 9.72 -15.64
CA PRO A 384 8.00 9.81 -17.10
C PRO A 384 9.29 9.22 -17.71
N GLY A 385 10.34 9.05 -16.88
CA GLY A 385 11.67 8.67 -17.31
C GLY A 385 12.44 9.81 -17.98
N ALA A 386 13.75 9.69 -18.04
CA ALA A 386 14.60 10.69 -18.68
C ALA A 386 14.31 10.89 -20.17
N ASP A 387 13.69 9.91 -20.82
CA ASP A 387 13.32 9.95 -22.24
C ASP A 387 11.84 10.30 -22.48
N GLY A 388 11.08 10.56 -21.44
CA GLY A 388 9.66 10.94 -21.49
C GLY A 388 8.73 9.90 -22.13
N LYS A 389 9.10 8.60 -22.11
CA LYS A 389 8.30 7.55 -22.76
C LYS A 389 7.18 6.98 -21.92
N ASN A 390 7.22 7.14 -20.60
CA ASN A 390 6.14 6.72 -19.72
C ASN A 390 5.10 7.82 -19.63
N ASP A 391 3.94 7.60 -20.23
CA ASP A 391 2.84 8.56 -20.32
C ASP A 391 1.78 8.40 -19.20
N HIS A 392 2.02 7.57 -18.17
CA HIS A 392 1.03 7.30 -17.15
C HIS A 392 0.65 8.56 -16.36
N LEU A 393 1.64 9.37 -15.98
CA LEU A 393 1.40 10.62 -15.26
C LEU A 393 0.57 11.60 -16.10
N GLN A 394 0.94 11.78 -17.38
CA GLN A 394 0.19 12.59 -18.33
C GLN A 394 -1.24 12.08 -18.49
N TYR A 395 -1.41 10.76 -18.66
CA TYR A 395 -2.73 10.14 -18.79
C TYR A 395 -3.61 10.42 -17.57
N LEU A 396 -3.11 10.20 -16.36
CA LEU A 396 -3.87 10.32 -15.11
C LEU A 396 -4.20 11.77 -14.75
N LEU A 397 -3.28 12.70 -15.00
CA LEU A 397 -3.50 14.12 -14.67
C LEU A 397 -4.37 14.84 -15.70
N LYS A 398 -4.28 14.47 -16.98
CA LYS A 398 -4.86 15.27 -18.07
C LYS A 398 -5.81 14.53 -18.99
N ASP A 399 -5.41 13.33 -19.46
CA ASP A 399 -6.09 12.69 -20.59
C ASP A 399 -7.21 11.74 -20.14
N ARG A 400 -7.14 11.24 -18.90
CA ARG A 400 -8.12 10.31 -18.35
C ARG A 400 -9.43 11.03 -18.01
N HIS A 401 -10.53 10.49 -18.55
CA HIS A 401 -11.85 10.79 -18.02
C HIS A 401 -12.06 10.06 -16.69
N TRP A 402 -12.17 10.76 -15.58
CA TRP A 402 -12.41 10.16 -14.27
C TRP A 402 -13.88 9.76 -14.13
N PRO A 403 -14.17 8.60 -13.53
CA PRO A 403 -15.54 8.10 -13.43
C PRO A 403 -16.46 9.05 -12.67
N THR A 404 -17.69 9.17 -13.16
CA THR A 404 -18.72 10.03 -12.61
C THR A 404 -19.98 9.24 -12.23
N THR A 405 -20.80 9.82 -11.36
CA THR A 405 -22.16 9.38 -11.13
C THR A 405 -23.12 10.23 -11.93
N ALA A 406 -23.86 9.60 -12.82
CA ALA A 406 -24.91 10.24 -13.58
C ALA A 406 -26.22 10.29 -12.77
N SER A 407 -26.83 11.45 -12.66
CA SER A 407 -28.15 11.63 -12.03
C SER A 407 -29.12 12.31 -12.97
N PRO A 408 -30.35 11.79 -13.15
CA PRO A 408 -31.39 12.49 -13.91
C PRO A 408 -31.81 13.75 -13.17
N ASN A 409 -31.92 14.86 -13.89
CA ASN A 409 -32.46 16.12 -13.40
C ASN A 409 -33.55 16.64 -14.34
N TYR A 410 -34.20 17.76 -13.97
CA TYR A 410 -35.30 18.35 -14.74
C TYR A 410 -34.94 18.78 -16.17
N ILE A 411 -33.66 18.94 -16.49
CA ILE A 411 -33.16 19.47 -17.76
C ILE A 411 -32.38 18.44 -18.57
N GLY A 412 -32.06 17.27 -17.94
CA GLY A 412 -31.26 16.22 -18.58
C GLY A 412 -30.58 15.30 -17.55
N VAL A 413 -29.30 15.04 -17.76
CA VAL A 413 -28.45 14.23 -16.86
C VAL A 413 -27.33 15.11 -16.34
N SER A 414 -27.15 15.18 -15.02
CA SER A 414 -25.97 15.78 -14.39
C SER A 414 -24.96 14.70 -14.04
N HIS A 415 -23.70 15.01 -14.22
CA HIS A 415 -22.58 14.16 -13.84
C HIS A 415 -21.85 14.77 -12.65
N THR A 416 -21.58 13.98 -11.62
CA THR A 416 -20.81 14.37 -10.45
C THR A 416 -19.71 13.36 -10.22
N ASP A 417 -18.54 13.82 -9.75
CA ASP A 417 -17.45 12.93 -9.39
C ASP A 417 -17.93 11.87 -8.39
N LEU A 418 -17.46 10.63 -8.54
CA LEU A 418 -17.70 9.58 -7.56
C LEU A 418 -17.08 9.97 -6.21
N PRO A 419 -17.73 9.66 -5.08
CA PRO A 419 -17.10 9.81 -3.78
C PRO A 419 -15.75 9.06 -3.74
N GLY A 420 -14.70 9.75 -3.37
CA GLY A 420 -13.35 9.18 -3.32
C GLY A 420 -12.58 9.15 -4.64
N THR A 421 -13.14 9.71 -5.73
CA THR A 421 -12.42 9.86 -7.01
C THR A 421 -11.05 10.50 -6.82
N ARG A 422 -10.03 9.92 -7.42
CA ARG A 422 -8.60 10.32 -7.36
C ARG A 422 -7.94 10.17 -5.99
N MET A 423 -8.56 9.56 -5.00
CA MET A 423 -7.92 9.38 -3.68
C MET A 423 -6.74 8.41 -3.75
N GLY A 424 -6.90 7.29 -4.47
CA GLY A 424 -5.82 6.34 -4.71
C GLY A 424 -4.71 6.95 -5.55
N PHE A 425 -5.06 7.70 -6.59
CA PHE A 425 -4.10 8.41 -7.42
C PHE A 425 -3.34 9.48 -6.64
N GLY A 426 -4.03 10.29 -5.83
CA GLY A 426 -3.39 11.28 -4.96
C GLY A 426 -2.38 10.64 -4.01
N ALA A 427 -2.74 9.51 -3.40
CA ALA A 427 -1.83 8.76 -2.54
C ALA A 427 -0.62 8.20 -3.32
N ALA A 428 -0.85 7.63 -4.53
CA ALA A 428 0.24 7.14 -5.37
C ALA A 428 1.15 8.26 -5.84
N LEU A 429 0.60 9.42 -6.17
CA LEU A 429 1.36 10.60 -6.60
C LEU A 429 2.26 11.13 -5.47
N GLU A 430 1.74 11.23 -4.26
CA GLU A 430 2.52 11.59 -3.06
C GLU A 430 3.64 10.56 -2.83
N ALA A 431 3.32 9.26 -2.83
CA ALA A 431 4.33 8.21 -2.67
C ALA A 431 5.40 8.25 -3.76
N ALA A 432 5.00 8.52 -5.00
CA ALA A 432 5.90 8.57 -6.15
C ALA A 432 6.85 9.77 -6.14
N ALA A 433 6.37 10.92 -5.66
CA ALA A 433 7.17 12.14 -5.62
C ALA A 433 8.07 12.23 -4.37
N THR A 434 7.65 11.61 -3.25
CA THR A 434 8.39 11.71 -1.98
C THR A 434 9.23 10.46 -1.66
N GLY A 435 8.98 9.33 -2.34
CA GLY A 435 9.60 8.04 -2.04
C GLY A 435 9.16 7.44 -0.70
N ASN A 436 8.04 7.90 -0.13
CA ASN A 436 7.55 7.49 1.18
C ASN A 436 6.07 7.10 1.14
N VAL A 437 5.64 6.26 2.09
CA VAL A 437 4.23 5.93 2.23
C VAL A 437 3.47 7.20 2.63
N PRO A 438 2.33 7.53 1.98
CA PRO A 438 1.59 8.75 2.24
C PRO A 438 1.24 8.94 3.72
N GLY A 439 1.57 10.13 4.23
CA GLY A 439 1.31 10.48 5.63
C GLY A 439 2.20 9.79 6.66
N SER A 440 3.23 9.03 6.24
CA SER A 440 4.21 8.46 7.16
C SER A 440 5.26 9.49 7.57
N ASP A 441 5.80 9.32 8.78
CA ASP A 441 6.93 10.12 9.26
C ASP A 441 8.20 9.77 8.46
N HIS A 442 8.85 10.78 7.87
CA HIS A 442 10.08 10.62 7.09
C HIS A 442 10.92 11.91 7.10
N THR A 443 12.16 11.83 6.62
CA THR A 443 13.01 13.00 6.48
C THR A 443 12.64 13.78 5.22
N LEU A 444 12.24 15.04 5.39
CA LEU A 444 11.82 15.92 4.29
C LEU A 444 13.02 16.48 3.51
N GLY A 445 12.82 16.80 2.22
CA GLY A 445 13.79 17.49 1.38
C GLY A 445 14.90 16.61 0.80
N TYR A 446 14.69 15.30 0.71
CA TYR A 446 15.65 14.35 0.14
C TYR A 446 15.00 13.47 -0.92
N HIS A 447 15.32 13.72 -2.19
CA HIS A 447 14.66 13.08 -3.31
C HIS A 447 15.64 12.42 -4.28
N THR A 448 15.20 11.34 -4.91
CA THR A 448 15.88 10.76 -6.08
C THR A 448 15.51 11.52 -7.35
N GLU A 449 16.28 11.31 -8.41
CA GLU A 449 16.00 11.91 -9.72
C GLU A 449 14.59 11.55 -10.25
N ALA A 450 14.14 10.30 -10.05
CA ALA A 450 12.81 9.86 -10.47
C ALA A 450 11.69 10.56 -9.68
N GLU A 451 11.84 10.69 -8.36
CA GLU A 451 10.92 11.40 -7.48
C GLU A 451 10.80 12.88 -7.88
N SER A 452 11.94 13.54 -8.13
CA SER A 452 12.00 14.93 -8.58
C SER A 452 11.38 15.14 -9.97
N ARG A 453 11.53 14.17 -10.91
CA ARG A 453 10.83 14.22 -12.20
C ARG A 453 9.33 14.12 -12.04
N VAL A 454 8.84 13.22 -11.18
CA VAL A 454 7.40 13.12 -10.90
C VAL A 454 6.86 14.44 -10.37
N MET A 455 7.54 15.08 -9.40
CA MET A 455 7.12 16.38 -8.85
C MET A 455 7.14 17.47 -9.91
N HIS A 456 8.24 17.61 -10.66
CA HIS A 456 8.40 18.57 -11.74
C HIS A 456 7.28 18.45 -12.78
N ASP A 457 7.07 17.25 -13.33
CA ASP A 457 6.10 17.03 -14.39
C ASP A 457 4.66 17.13 -13.87
N THR A 458 4.40 16.81 -12.61
CA THR A 458 3.09 17.06 -11.98
C THR A 458 2.73 18.55 -12.04
N ILE A 459 3.64 19.40 -11.63
CA ILE A 459 3.43 20.86 -11.68
C ILE A 459 3.21 21.32 -13.12
N LYS A 460 4.05 20.88 -14.06
CA LYS A 460 3.94 21.29 -15.47
C LYS A 460 2.64 20.83 -16.14
N ILE A 461 2.22 19.59 -15.89
CA ILE A 461 1.00 19.05 -16.49
C ILE A 461 -0.23 19.75 -15.92
N LEU A 462 -0.27 19.98 -14.62
CA LEU A 462 -1.39 20.69 -13.97
C LEU A 462 -1.45 22.16 -14.36
N ASP A 463 -0.31 22.82 -14.59
CA ASP A 463 -0.26 24.23 -15.02
C ASP A 463 -0.37 24.42 -16.55
N ASP A 464 -0.54 23.35 -17.33
CA ASP A 464 -0.66 23.47 -18.78
C ASP A 464 -1.84 24.38 -19.16
N GLY A 465 -1.53 25.37 -20.00
CA GLY A 465 -2.47 26.43 -20.35
C GLY A 465 -2.77 27.42 -19.19
N ARG A 466 -1.87 27.53 -18.23
CA ARG A 466 -2.00 28.39 -17.03
C ARG A 466 -3.17 28.00 -16.13
N LYS A 467 -3.46 26.69 -16.00
CA LYS A 467 -4.58 26.16 -15.23
C LYS A 467 -4.17 25.66 -13.82
N GLY A 468 -2.98 25.97 -13.36
CA GLY A 468 -2.47 25.49 -12.08
C GLY A 468 -3.32 25.88 -10.86
N THR A 469 -4.20 26.88 -10.98
CA THR A 469 -5.19 27.22 -9.95
C THR A 469 -6.37 26.23 -9.89
N ASP A 470 -6.62 25.46 -10.95
CA ASP A 470 -7.76 24.54 -11.05
C ASP A 470 -7.42 23.13 -10.51
N VAL A 471 -6.68 23.03 -9.40
CA VAL A 471 -6.33 21.76 -8.78
C VAL A 471 -7.57 21.02 -8.28
N PRO A 472 -7.80 19.75 -8.72
CA PRO A 472 -8.92 18.97 -8.24
C PRO A 472 -8.92 18.84 -6.71
N TYR A 473 -10.07 19.03 -6.07
CA TYR A 473 -10.22 19.04 -4.61
C TYR A 473 -9.59 17.79 -3.96
N SER A 474 -9.81 16.62 -4.54
CA SER A 474 -9.31 15.34 -4.03
C SER A 474 -7.79 15.18 -4.07
N LEU A 475 -7.06 16.01 -4.83
CA LEU A 475 -5.60 16.00 -4.91
C LEU A 475 -4.92 17.04 -4.00
N ARG A 476 -5.65 18.04 -3.51
CA ARG A 476 -5.07 19.17 -2.79
C ARG A 476 -4.28 18.77 -1.55
N SER A 477 -4.81 17.86 -0.76
CA SER A 477 -4.14 17.39 0.46
C SER A 477 -2.84 16.65 0.17
N ASN A 478 -2.81 15.76 -0.85
CA ASN A 478 -1.60 15.03 -1.24
C ASN A 478 -0.55 15.97 -1.85
N LEU A 479 -0.97 16.85 -2.75
CA LEU A 479 -0.08 17.89 -3.33
C LEU A 479 0.47 18.84 -2.27
N GLY A 480 -0.34 19.18 -1.26
CA GLY A 480 0.12 19.96 -0.11
C GLY A 480 1.27 19.28 0.63
N ARG A 481 1.14 17.99 0.93
CA ARG A 481 2.23 17.23 1.56
C ARG A 481 3.46 17.05 0.67
N MET A 482 3.27 16.89 -0.64
CA MET A 482 4.38 16.92 -1.60
C MET A 482 5.11 18.27 -1.54
N LEU A 483 4.39 19.39 -1.57
CA LEU A 483 4.98 20.74 -1.47
C LEU A 483 5.67 20.97 -0.11
N VAL A 484 5.16 20.39 0.97
CA VAL A 484 5.84 20.37 2.29
C VAL A 484 7.18 19.65 2.21
N ASP A 485 7.23 18.52 1.54
CA ASP A 485 8.47 17.75 1.38
C ASP A 485 9.49 18.49 0.51
N TYR A 486 9.02 19.18 -0.53
CA TYR A 486 9.82 20.01 -1.43
C TYR A 486 9.98 21.46 -0.96
N THR A 487 9.87 21.73 0.34
CA THR A 487 10.01 23.09 0.89
C THR A 487 11.37 23.76 0.55
N PRO A 488 12.52 23.05 0.57
CA PRO A 488 13.78 23.66 0.16
C PRO A 488 13.74 24.24 -1.26
N GLU A 489 13.25 23.46 -2.22
CA GLU A 489 13.16 23.86 -3.63
C GLU A 489 12.12 24.98 -3.83
N THR A 490 10.96 24.85 -3.19
CA THR A 490 9.92 25.88 -3.27
C THR A 490 10.41 27.21 -2.71
N HIS A 491 11.14 27.20 -1.60
CA HIS A 491 11.76 28.38 -1.01
C HIS A 491 12.73 29.04 -2.00
N GLU A 492 13.65 28.28 -2.56
CA GLU A 492 14.67 28.81 -3.47
C GLU A 492 14.06 29.38 -4.77
N ILE A 493 13.09 28.67 -5.36
CA ILE A 493 12.38 29.14 -6.56
C ILE A 493 11.64 30.45 -6.25
N LEU A 494 10.87 30.49 -5.16
CA LEU A 494 10.07 31.66 -4.82
C LEU A 494 10.96 32.86 -4.37
N SER A 495 12.00 32.61 -3.57
CA SER A 495 12.91 33.70 -3.13
C SER A 495 13.69 34.30 -4.29
N GLY A 496 13.86 33.56 -5.39
CA GLY A 496 14.73 33.96 -6.50
C GLY A 496 16.22 33.89 -6.11
N THR A 497 16.55 33.02 -5.15
CA THR A 497 17.92 32.78 -4.68
C THR A 497 18.22 31.30 -4.79
N GLY A 498 19.48 30.93 -4.95
CA GLY A 498 19.88 29.53 -4.98
C GLY A 498 20.11 28.95 -6.38
N PRO A 499 20.65 27.72 -6.45
CA PRO A 499 21.11 27.11 -7.70
C PRO A 499 19.98 26.61 -8.60
N TYR A 500 18.75 26.48 -8.08
CA TYR A 500 17.58 25.94 -8.84
C TYR A 500 16.75 27.04 -9.49
N MET A 501 17.00 28.28 -9.16
CA MET A 501 16.37 29.43 -9.77
C MET A 501 16.64 29.47 -11.29
N ASP A 502 15.64 29.81 -12.08
CA ASP A 502 15.72 29.94 -13.54
C ASP A 502 16.03 28.65 -14.32
N LYS A 503 15.90 27.46 -13.70
CA LYS A 503 16.02 26.17 -14.36
C LYS A 503 14.64 25.54 -14.53
N ASP A 504 14.53 24.66 -15.51
CA ASP A 504 13.33 23.86 -15.75
C ASP A 504 13.76 22.40 -15.88
N GLY A 505 13.37 21.57 -14.89
CA GLY A 505 13.73 20.15 -14.86
C GLY A 505 14.25 19.67 -13.51
N VAL A 506 15.11 18.65 -13.55
CA VAL A 506 15.76 18.07 -12.37
C VAL A 506 17.21 18.57 -12.30
N TRP A 507 17.62 18.95 -11.12
CA TRP A 507 18.93 19.44 -10.80
C TRP A 507 19.63 18.56 -9.75
N HIS A 508 20.95 18.43 -9.82
CA HIS A 508 21.77 17.71 -8.85
C HIS A 508 22.83 18.62 -8.24
N ASP A 509 23.05 18.56 -6.93
CA ASP A 509 24.11 19.28 -6.25
C ASP A 509 25.47 18.59 -6.34
N GLY A 510 25.53 17.37 -6.87
CA GLY A 510 26.76 16.63 -7.15
C GLY A 510 27.25 15.75 -6.01
N THR A 511 26.47 15.57 -4.94
CA THR A 511 26.87 14.74 -3.79
C THR A 511 26.49 13.27 -3.96
N GLY A 512 25.61 12.95 -4.91
CA GLY A 512 25.15 11.59 -5.28
C GLY A 512 24.09 11.00 -4.35
N GLY A 513 23.20 10.19 -4.88
CA GLY A 513 22.18 9.52 -4.11
C GLY A 513 20.83 10.23 -4.12
N LYS A 514 20.34 10.71 -2.98
CA LYS A 514 19.10 11.50 -2.83
C LYS A 514 19.44 13.00 -2.75
N ASP A 515 20.01 13.54 -3.82
CA ASP A 515 20.43 14.93 -3.97
C ASP A 515 19.83 15.60 -5.22
N ALA A 516 18.76 15.02 -5.73
CA ALA A 516 18.07 15.55 -6.88
C ALA A 516 16.96 16.51 -6.43
N HIS A 517 16.88 17.63 -7.12
CA HIS A 517 15.94 18.71 -6.81
C HIS A 517 15.09 19.04 -8.03
N MET A 518 13.81 19.31 -7.83
CA MET A 518 12.96 19.81 -8.90
C MET A 518 13.12 21.31 -9.09
N SER A 519 13.04 21.76 -10.33
CA SER A 519 12.94 23.18 -10.64
C SER A 519 11.85 23.41 -11.69
N VAL A 520 11.02 24.41 -11.45
CA VAL A 520 9.90 24.80 -12.32
C VAL A 520 9.82 26.33 -12.40
N PRO A 521 9.17 26.88 -13.44
CA PRO A 521 8.91 28.32 -13.48
C PRO A 521 8.17 28.79 -12.22
N LYS A 522 8.62 29.92 -11.66
CA LYS A 522 8.05 30.51 -10.44
C LYS A 522 6.54 30.75 -10.57
N GLU A 523 6.09 31.20 -11.74
CA GLU A 523 4.69 31.43 -12.05
C GLU A 523 3.86 30.15 -11.96
N SER A 524 4.37 29.04 -12.50
CA SER A 524 3.69 27.75 -12.45
C SER A 524 3.59 27.24 -11.01
N LEU A 525 4.69 27.32 -10.25
CA LEU A 525 4.69 26.96 -8.83
C LEU A 525 3.66 27.79 -8.04
N THR A 526 3.63 29.11 -8.26
CA THR A 526 2.69 30.03 -7.57
C THR A 526 1.24 29.65 -7.85
N ARG A 527 0.89 29.34 -9.12
CA ARG A 527 -0.47 28.91 -9.48
C ARG A 527 -0.86 27.58 -8.86
N ILE A 528 0.07 26.59 -8.87
CA ILE A 528 -0.19 25.30 -8.20
C ILE A 528 -0.36 25.48 -6.69
N MET A 529 0.52 26.24 -6.05
CA MET A 529 0.39 26.53 -4.61
C MET A 529 -0.95 27.20 -4.30
N ARG A 530 -1.41 28.13 -5.15
CA ARG A 530 -2.72 28.77 -5.00
C ARG A 530 -3.87 27.76 -5.14
N GLY A 531 -3.82 26.87 -6.14
CA GLY A 531 -4.83 25.82 -6.32
C GLY A 531 -4.89 24.83 -5.15
N VAL A 532 -3.73 24.46 -4.61
CA VAL A 532 -3.63 23.61 -3.41
C VAL A 532 -4.11 24.33 -2.17
N ALA A 533 -3.78 25.63 -2.04
CA ALA A 533 -4.12 26.47 -0.90
C ALA A 533 -5.63 26.74 -0.74
N GLU A 534 -6.47 26.38 -1.71
CA GLU A 534 -7.93 26.34 -1.50
C GLU A 534 -8.34 25.31 -0.43
N ASP A 535 -7.48 24.31 -0.12
CA ASP A 535 -7.57 23.53 1.11
C ASP A 535 -6.79 24.29 2.20
N GLY A 536 -7.51 24.90 3.15
CA GLY A 536 -6.90 25.69 4.23
C GLY A 536 -5.95 24.88 5.12
N LYS A 537 -6.14 23.55 5.24
CA LYS A 537 -5.23 22.68 5.98
C LYS A 537 -3.93 22.51 5.21
N ALA A 538 -4.00 22.22 3.91
CA ALA A 538 -2.83 22.11 3.05
C ALA A 538 -2.04 23.43 3.01
N PHE A 539 -2.72 24.56 2.90
CA PHE A 539 -2.08 25.87 3.01
C PHE A 539 -1.33 26.05 4.32
N GLY A 540 -1.96 25.69 5.44
CA GLY A 540 -1.36 25.78 6.74
C GLY A 540 -0.11 24.90 6.89
N GLU A 541 -0.14 23.67 6.43
CA GLU A 541 1.00 22.74 6.46
C GLU A 541 2.18 23.26 5.62
N MET A 542 1.93 23.75 4.40
CA MET A 542 2.96 24.38 3.56
C MET A 542 3.58 25.62 4.23
N PHE A 543 2.76 26.49 4.79
CA PHE A 543 3.22 27.71 5.44
C PHE A 543 4.05 27.43 6.71
N GLU A 544 3.65 26.42 7.49
CA GLU A 544 4.42 26.00 8.66
C GLU A 544 5.79 25.41 8.27
N ALA A 545 5.83 24.54 7.24
CA ALA A 545 7.08 24.00 6.73
C ALA A 545 8.03 25.12 6.29
N GLU A 546 7.51 26.12 5.58
CA GLU A 546 8.27 27.30 5.15
C GLU A 546 8.82 28.11 6.33
N LYS A 547 8.02 28.33 7.38
CA LYS A 547 8.52 29.00 8.59
C LYS A 547 9.71 28.30 9.22
N PHE A 548 9.65 26.97 9.32
CA PHE A 548 10.74 26.17 9.85
C PHE A 548 11.97 26.22 8.95
N TYR A 549 11.78 26.14 7.65
CA TYR A 549 12.89 26.20 6.69
C TYR A 549 13.57 27.57 6.73
N SER A 550 12.82 28.66 6.65
CA SER A 550 13.31 30.02 6.73
C SER A 550 14.05 30.30 8.06
N ALA A 551 13.50 29.85 9.19
CA ALA A 551 14.16 29.98 10.49
C ALA A 551 15.46 29.16 10.57
N GLY A 552 15.48 27.96 9.97
CA GLY A 552 16.65 27.12 9.84
C GLY A 552 17.75 27.79 9.03
N THR A 553 17.41 28.34 7.87
CA THR A 553 18.32 29.11 7.01
C THR A 553 18.91 30.31 7.72
N LEU A 554 18.06 31.12 8.38
CA LEU A 554 18.51 32.24 9.20
C LEU A 554 19.50 31.78 10.30
N SER A 555 19.18 30.68 10.98
CA SER A 555 20.03 30.19 12.09
C SER A 555 21.42 29.71 11.65
N GLN A 556 21.55 29.26 10.41
CA GLN A 556 22.80 28.79 9.81
C GLN A 556 23.62 29.90 9.15
N THR A 557 22.97 31.05 8.85
CA THR A 557 23.60 32.20 8.21
C THR A 557 24.63 32.85 9.15
N ASN A 558 25.80 33.22 8.62
CA ASN A 558 26.77 33.96 9.36
C ASN A 558 26.25 35.38 9.65
N PHE A 559 25.76 35.59 10.87
CA PHE A 559 25.17 36.85 11.28
C PHE A 559 26.16 38.04 11.16
N SER A 560 27.46 37.78 11.26
CA SER A 560 28.51 38.82 11.17
C SER A 560 28.77 39.28 9.72
N ASP A 561 28.39 38.48 8.71
CA ASP A 561 28.50 38.84 7.30
C ASP A 561 27.27 39.63 6.86
N PRO A 562 27.45 40.95 6.49
CA PRO A 562 26.30 41.76 6.06
C PRO A 562 25.61 41.25 4.78
N SER A 563 26.34 40.62 3.87
CA SER A 563 25.79 40.12 2.58
C SER A 563 24.98 38.87 2.78
N GLU A 564 25.51 37.87 3.49
CA GLU A 564 24.82 36.65 3.82
C GLU A 564 23.54 36.95 4.64
N ARG A 565 23.68 37.85 5.62
CA ARG A 565 22.56 38.27 6.46
C ARG A 565 21.43 38.96 5.66
N ALA A 566 21.82 39.86 4.73
CA ALA A 566 20.84 40.50 3.87
C ALA A 566 20.12 39.49 2.95
N ALA A 567 20.89 38.59 2.32
CA ALA A 567 20.33 37.57 1.43
C ALA A 567 19.31 36.64 2.15
N ALA A 568 19.64 36.18 3.35
CA ALA A 568 18.76 35.31 4.14
C ALA A 568 17.46 36.01 4.55
N ILE A 569 17.54 37.28 4.96
CA ILE A 569 16.35 38.07 5.32
C ILE A 569 15.49 38.36 4.08
N GLU A 570 16.12 38.76 2.97
CA GLU A 570 15.44 39.04 1.72
C GLU A 570 14.76 37.77 1.18
N GLY A 571 15.42 36.61 1.22
CA GLY A 571 14.86 35.34 0.81
C GLY A 571 13.59 34.96 1.61
N ALA A 572 13.73 34.91 2.92
CA ALA A 572 12.59 34.61 3.79
C ALA A 572 11.43 35.60 3.59
N SER A 573 11.72 36.91 3.57
CA SER A 573 10.70 37.94 3.38
C SER A 573 9.97 37.81 2.03
N HIS A 574 10.71 37.47 0.97
CA HIS A 574 10.17 37.27 -0.37
C HIS A 574 9.17 36.10 -0.39
N VAL A 575 9.56 34.95 0.14
CA VAL A 575 8.69 33.77 0.15
C VAL A 575 7.42 34.00 0.97
N PHE A 576 7.53 34.63 2.14
CA PHE A 576 6.34 34.99 2.93
C PHE A 576 5.41 35.97 2.20
N GLY A 577 5.96 36.87 1.37
CA GLY A 577 5.19 37.72 0.50
C GLY A 577 4.38 36.94 -0.53
N PHE A 578 4.95 35.86 -1.13
CA PHE A 578 4.22 34.96 -2.02
C PHE A 578 3.06 34.27 -1.32
N TYR A 579 3.27 33.71 -0.13
CA TYR A 579 2.20 33.09 0.66
C TYR A 579 1.07 34.05 0.99
N ASP A 580 1.41 35.31 1.32
CA ASP A 580 0.39 36.36 1.56
C ASP A 580 -0.33 36.75 0.27
N GLY A 581 0.35 36.85 -0.87
CA GLY A 581 -0.25 37.08 -2.19
C GLY A 581 -1.25 35.96 -2.52
N ILE A 582 -0.88 34.71 -2.37
CA ILE A 582 -1.75 33.54 -2.58
C ILE A 582 -2.99 33.60 -1.67
N ASN A 583 -2.79 33.82 -0.37
CA ASN A 583 -3.91 33.94 0.58
C ASN A 583 -4.82 35.11 0.25
N SER A 584 -4.25 36.26 -0.18
CA SER A 584 -5.02 37.44 -0.56
C SER A 584 -5.88 37.19 -1.80
N ASP A 585 -5.37 36.44 -2.79
CA ASP A 585 -6.12 36.08 -3.98
C ASP A 585 -7.32 35.17 -3.63
N ILE A 586 -7.13 34.15 -2.82
CA ILE A 586 -8.22 33.25 -2.36
C ILE A 586 -9.31 34.06 -1.63
N VAL A 587 -8.92 35.01 -0.76
CA VAL A 587 -9.87 35.83 -0.02
C VAL A 587 -10.67 36.77 -0.93
N ARG A 588 -10.08 37.21 -2.07
CA ARG A 588 -10.73 38.11 -3.05
C ARG A 588 -11.58 37.38 -4.08
N ASP A 589 -11.38 36.08 -4.27
CA ASP A 589 -12.15 35.32 -5.27
C ASP A 589 -13.62 35.22 -4.86
N ASP A 590 -14.46 35.99 -5.55
CA ASP A 590 -15.90 36.14 -5.28
C ASP A 590 -16.75 34.99 -5.84
N LYS A 591 -16.15 33.98 -6.46
CA LYS A 591 -16.89 32.88 -7.08
C LYS A 591 -17.50 31.93 -6.05
N ASP A 592 -18.82 32.05 -5.90
CA ASP A 592 -19.84 31.08 -5.39
C ASP A 592 -19.56 30.16 -4.19
N HIS A 593 -18.48 30.32 -3.41
CA HIS A 593 -18.13 29.46 -2.31
C HIS A 593 -17.97 30.13 -0.94
N ALA A 594 -18.94 30.99 -0.56
CA ALA A 594 -18.89 31.70 0.73
C ALA A 594 -18.64 30.80 1.96
N VAL A 595 -19.15 29.56 1.96
CA VAL A 595 -18.95 28.60 3.06
C VAL A 595 -17.55 27.99 3.02
N ALA A 596 -17.07 27.61 1.83
CA ALA A 596 -15.71 27.07 1.66
C ALA A 596 -14.65 28.14 1.99
N ARG A 597 -14.88 29.37 1.55
CA ARG A 597 -14.05 30.53 1.89
C ARG A 597 -14.04 30.84 3.39
N ALA A 598 -15.19 30.80 4.06
CA ALA A 598 -15.26 31.01 5.50
C ALA A 598 -14.48 29.92 6.27
N ASN A 599 -14.57 28.65 5.84
CA ASN A 599 -13.82 27.54 6.40
C ASN A 599 -12.33 27.67 6.12
N HIS A 600 -11.93 28.07 4.90
CA HIS A 600 -10.54 28.33 4.54
C HIS A 600 -9.94 29.43 5.41
N ILE A 601 -10.61 30.58 5.50
CA ILE A 601 -10.16 31.71 6.32
C ILE A 601 -10.00 31.26 7.78
N GLN A 602 -11.00 30.56 8.33
CA GLN A 602 -10.95 30.09 9.71
C GLN A 602 -9.82 29.08 9.94
N THR A 603 -9.58 28.16 9.01
CA THR A 603 -8.53 27.15 9.12
C THR A 603 -7.15 27.76 8.89
N ALA A 604 -6.98 28.59 7.87
CA ALA A 604 -5.75 29.31 7.61
C ALA A 604 -5.41 30.29 8.76
N GLU A 605 -6.41 31.02 9.30
CA GLU A 605 -6.22 31.86 10.47
C GLU A 605 -5.81 31.05 11.71
N PHE A 606 -6.42 29.89 11.94
CA PHE A 606 -6.06 29.03 13.07
C PHE A 606 -4.62 28.54 12.96
N VAL A 607 -4.16 28.15 11.77
CA VAL A 607 -2.78 27.69 11.54
C VAL A 607 -1.80 28.86 11.54
N VAL A 608 -2.15 29.98 10.90
CA VAL A 608 -1.30 31.17 10.85
C VAL A 608 -1.25 31.90 12.19
N THR A 609 -2.33 31.88 12.98
CA THR A 609 -2.44 32.53 14.30
C THR A 609 -2.32 31.57 15.48
N GLY A 610 -2.70 30.31 15.32
CA GLY A 610 -2.54 29.26 16.30
C GLY A 610 -1.06 28.99 16.49
N GLY A 611 -0.54 29.51 17.56
CA GLY A 611 0.87 29.56 17.85
C GLY A 611 1.61 28.23 17.57
N MET A 612 2.91 28.29 17.40
CA MET A 612 3.90 27.24 17.07
C MET A 612 3.73 25.88 17.79
N GLN A 613 2.90 25.77 18.82
CA GLN A 613 2.57 24.52 19.49
C GLN A 613 1.66 23.62 18.64
N ALA A 614 0.81 24.16 17.78
CA ALA A 614 -0.03 23.36 16.86
C ALA A 614 0.78 22.86 15.66
N ALA A 615 1.68 23.71 15.12
CA ALA A 615 2.58 23.35 14.05
C ALA A 615 3.62 22.28 14.47
N ALA A 616 4.20 22.45 15.66
CA ALA A 616 5.09 21.46 16.23
C ALA A 616 4.41 20.11 16.47
N SER A 617 3.08 20.06 16.57
CA SER A 617 2.34 18.80 16.70
C SER A 617 2.06 18.12 15.35
N ALA A 618 1.91 18.87 14.26
CA ALA A 618 1.71 18.33 12.92
C ALA A 618 3.02 17.79 12.31
N LEU A 619 4.15 18.41 12.67
CA LEU A 619 5.51 18.01 12.25
C LEU A 619 6.26 17.25 13.36
N LYS A 620 5.62 16.95 14.49
CA LYS A 620 6.23 16.32 15.66
C LYS A 620 6.54 14.87 15.38
N GLY A 621 7.82 14.55 15.28
CA GLY A 621 8.32 13.20 14.99
C GLY A 621 8.96 13.06 13.62
N GLN A 622 8.85 14.06 12.76
CA GLN A 622 9.56 14.08 11.47
C GLN A 622 11.04 14.37 11.68
N PRO A 623 11.97 13.46 11.39
CA PRO A 623 13.39 13.78 11.36
C PRO A 623 13.63 14.62 10.10
N THR A 624 13.56 15.92 10.23
CA THR A 624 13.71 16.83 9.09
C THR A 624 15.10 17.42 9.09
N GLY A 625 15.77 17.43 7.93
CA GLY A 625 17.07 18.04 7.77
C GLY A 625 17.08 19.53 8.10
N PHE A 626 15.93 20.20 7.97
CA PHE A 626 15.78 21.64 8.24
C PHE A 626 15.01 21.99 9.54
N ILE A 627 14.37 21.05 10.20
CA ILE A 627 13.80 21.29 11.55
C ILE A 627 14.87 21.04 12.60
N THR A 628 15.69 22.05 12.86
CA THR A 628 16.79 21.99 13.80
C THR A 628 16.43 22.64 15.14
N ASP A 629 17.16 22.28 16.20
CA ASP A 629 17.03 22.97 17.51
C ASP A 629 17.28 24.47 17.39
N ALA A 630 18.13 24.88 16.43
CA ALA A 630 18.40 26.29 16.15
C ALA A 630 17.20 26.99 15.50
N ALA A 631 16.52 26.33 14.53
CA ALA A 631 15.28 26.83 13.96
C ALA A 631 14.19 26.98 15.04
N TYR A 632 14.05 25.99 15.93
CA TYR A 632 13.13 26.08 17.07
C TYR A 632 13.42 27.29 17.98
N ARG A 633 14.70 27.59 18.28
CA ARG A 633 15.04 28.75 19.11
C ARG A 633 14.64 30.06 18.46
N VAL A 634 14.91 30.25 17.15
CA VAL A 634 14.51 31.44 16.41
C VAL A 634 13.00 31.59 16.40
N LEU A 635 12.24 30.53 16.14
CA LEU A 635 10.79 30.55 16.15
C LEU A 635 10.21 30.75 17.55
N TYR A 636 10.82 30.18 18.58
CA TYR A 636 10.38 30.35 19.97
C TYR A 636 10.56 31.80 20.45
N ALA A 637 11.68 32.43 20.10
CA ALA A 637 11.89 33.85 20.38
C ALA A 637 10.88 34.72 19.65
N ALA A 638 10.55 34.40 18.39
CA ALA A 638 9.53 35.08 17.62
C ALA A 638 8.11 34.92 18.23
N ALA A 639 7.80 33.74 18.77
CA ALA A 639 6.49 33.43 19.32
C ALA A 639 6.15 34.17 20.62
N TYR A 640 7.14 34.37 21.45
CA TYR A 640 6.94 35.11 22.72
C TYR A 640 6.39 36.51 22.42
N ASP A 641 6.96 37.18 21.46
CA ASP A 641 6.56 38.51 21.03
C ASP A 641 5.21 38.54 20.31
N TRP A 642 4.98 37.52 19.46
CA TRP A 642 3.70 37.33 18.77
C TRP A 642 2.52 37.24 19.73
N LYS A 643 2.68 36.52 20.85
CA LYS A 643 1.63 36.37 21.86
C LYS A 643 1.25 37.70 22.50
N GLU A 644 2.22 38.55 22.80
CA GLU A 644 1.96 39.88 23.39
C GLU A 644 1.23 40.81 22.39
N ASP A 645 1.65 40.75 21.09
CA ASP A 645 1.03 41.54 20.03
C ASP A 645 -0.42 41.07 19.75
N GLN A 646 -0.71 39.78 19.79
CA GLN A 646 -2.06 39.25 19.63
C GLN A 646 -3.00 39.66 20.76
N ILE A 647 -2.55 39.72 22.01
CA ILE A 647 -3.35 40.21 23.14
C ILE A 647 -3.64 41.74 22.97
N ALA A 648 -2.65 42.51 22.52
CA ALA A 648 -2.83 43.94 22.28
C ALA A 648 -3.81 44.22 21.13
N GLN A 649 -3.78 43.39 20.06
CA GLN A 649 -4.64 43.53 18.90
C GLN A 649 -6.06 43.00 19.10
N ALA A 650 -6.24 41.87 19.84
CA ALA A 650 -7.58 41.42 20.23
C ALA A 650 -8.37 42.47 20.99
N ASN A 651 -7.66 43.28 21.76
CA ASN A 651 -8.26 44.45 22.46
C ASN A 651 -8.54 45.64 21.51
N ALA A 652 -7.85 45.75 20.39
CA ALA A 652 -8.06 46.82 19.39
C ALA A 652 -9.04 46.43 18.28
N ALA A 653 -9.14 45.15 17.91
CA ALA A 653 -9.91 44.62 16.75
C ALA A 653 -11.42 44.54 17.00
N ALA A 654 -11.90 44.79 18.20
CA ALA A 654 -13.35 44.98 18.42
C ALA A 654 -13.91 46.15 17.57
N ALA A 655 -13.07 46.96 16.90
CA ALA A 655 -13.43 48.15 16.19
C ALA A 655 -13.34 48.09 14.65
N GLN A 656 -12.57 47.23 13.98
CA GLN A 656 -12.41 47.25 12.50
C GLN A 656 -12.16 45.89 11.87
N LYS A 657 -13.11 45.37 11.14
CA LYS A 657 -13.12 44.01 10.56
C LYS A 657 -12.38 43.81 9.23
N THR A 658 -11.87 44.81 8.55
CA THR A 658 -11.51 44.75 7.12
C THR A 658 -10.00 44.77 6.82
N GLU A 659 -9.17 45.29 7.71
CA GLU A 659 -7.70 45.41 7.51
C GLU A 659 -6.85 44.31 8.18
N TYR A 660 -7.48 43.35 8.84
CA TYR A 660 -6.82 42.44 9.74
C TYR A 660 -5.92 41.41 9.06
N HIS A 661 -6.24 41.00 7.82
CA HIS A 661 -5.56 39.93 7.11
C HIS A 661 -4.19 40.29 6.53
N PHE A 662 -3.98 41.55 6.17
CA PHE A 662 -2.78 42.03 5.48
C PHE A 662 -1.51 42.11 6.35
N THR A 663 -1.64 42.19 7.65
CA THR A 663 -0.50 42.44 8.56
C THR A 663 0.10 41.20 9.16
N THR A 664 -0.53 40.02 9.02
CA THR A 664 -0.16 38.81 9.77
C THR A 664 1.14 38.17 9.24
N GLY A 665 1.25 37.95 7.93
CA GLY A 665 2.46 37.35 7.32
C GLY A 665 3.69 38.25 7.50
N GLN A 666 3.54 39.52 7.23
CA GLN A 666 4.60 40.51 7.41
C GLN A 666 5.10 40.59 8.86
N LYS A 667 4.18 40.57 9.83
CA LYS A 667 4.56 40.58 11.25
C LYS A 667 5.30 39.34 11.67
N GLN A 668 4.92 38.17 11.13
CA GLN A 668 5.64 36.91 11.42
C GLN A 668 7.08 36.97 10.94
N VAL A 669 7.34 37.46 9.73
CA VAL A 669 8.69 37.68 9.22
C VAL A 669 9.44 38.66 10.11
N ASN A 670 8.84 39.78 10.46
CA ASN A 670 9.45 40.80 11.30
C ASN A 670 9.82 40.25 12.67
N HIS A 671 8.97 39.44 13.30
CA HIS A 671 9.24 38.78 14.56
C HIS A 671 10.34 37.71 14.42
N MET A 672 10.33 36.95 13.32
CA MET A 672 11.38 35.96 13.06
C MET A 672 12.76 36.59 12.89
N VAL A 673 12.86 37.68 12.13
CA VAL A 673 14.10 38.47 11.94
C VAL A 673 14.56 39.10 13.27
N ALA A 674 13.62 39.68 14.03
CA ALA A 674 13.91 40.25 15.34
C ALA A 674 14.36 39.17 16.35
N GLY A 675 13.72 37.99 16.37
CA GLY A 675 14.13 36.86 17.19
C GLY A 675 15.52 36.35 16.85
N TRP A 676 15.82 36.24 15.55
CA TRP A 676 17.16 35.86 15.10
C TRP A 676 18.24 36.89 15.49
N ALA A 677 17.94 38.18 15.36
CA ALA A 677 18.86 39.24 15.82
C ALA A 677 19.09 39.14 17.35
N GLN A 678 18.05 38.84 18.13
CA GLN A 678 18.13 38.66 19.58
C GLN A 678 19.02 37.45 19.97
N GLU A 679 18.89 36.32 19.29
CA GLU A 679 19.74 35.14 19.47
C GLU A 679 21.23 35.47 19.20
N ASN A 680 21.50 36.43 18.32
CA ASN A 680 22.85 36.93 18.03
C ASN A 680 23.27 38.12 18.90
N GLY A 681 22.57 38.42 19.99
CA GLY A 681 22.95 39.41 21.01
C GLY A 681 22.47 40.84 20.71
N TYR A 682 21.62 41.04 19.73
CA TYR A 682 21.09 42.37 19.38
C TYR A 682 19.62 42.51 19.86
N GLY A 683 19.41 43.37 20.84
CA GLY A 683 18.03 43.67 21.30
C GLY A 683 17.17 44.33 20.22
N LYS A 684 15.87 44.15 20.32
CA LYS A 684 14.85 44.59 19.33
C LYS A 684 14.95 46.08 18.99
N GLU A 685 15.25 46.93 19.95
CA GLU A 685 15.33 48.36 19.78
C GLU A 685 16.68 48.85 19.23
N THR A 686 17.58 47.97 18.87
CA THR A 686 18.85 48.36 18.27
C THR A 686 18.63 48.92 16.86
N GLY A 687 19.48 49.87 16.44
CA GLY A 687 19.45 50.43 15.09
C GLY A 687 19.61 49.34 14.02
N LEU A 688 20.44 48.32 14.29
CA LEU A 688 20.62 47.17 13.39
C LEU A 688 19.32 46.33 13.26
N SER A 689 18.72 45.94 14.37
CA SER A 689 17.49 45.13 14.35
C SER A 689 16.36 45.82 13.56
N ARG A 690 16.15 47.13 13.79
CA ARG A 690 15.18 47.95 13.02
C ARG A 690 15.51 48.05 11.53
N HIS A 691 16.79 48.16 11.18
CA HIS A 691 17.22 48.19 9.78
C HIS A 691 16.97 46.85 9.09
N LEU A 692 17.29 45.74 9.74
CA LEU A 692 17.05 44.39 9.21
C LEU A 692 15.54 44.11 8.94
N VAL A 693 14.70 44.47 9.88
CA VAL A 693 13.25 44.38 9.72
C VAL A 693 12.75 45.25 8.56
N GLY A 694 13.27 46.49 8.43
CA GLY A 694 12.89 47.42 7.34
C GLY A 694 13.31 46.93 5.94
N SER A 695 14.50 46.30 5.81
CA SER A 695 14.94 45.75 4.51
C SER A 695 14.09 44.56 4.07
N GLY A 696 13.64 43.70 5.01
CA GLY A 696 12.73 42.63 4.71
C GLY A 696 11.36 43.08 4.22
N GLN A 697 10.86 44.22 4.69
CA GLN A 697 9.55 44.72 4.36
C GLN A 697 9.39 45.08 2.87
N GLU A 698 10.37 45.74 2.26
CA GLU A 698 10.32 46.09 0.83
C GLU A 698 10.28 44.87 -0.07
N ARG A 699 11.02 43.81 0.30
CA ARG A 699 11.03 42.53 -0.42
C ARG A 699 9.73 41.77 -0.29
N TYR A 700 9.13 41.78 0.90
CA TYR A 700 7.82 41.18 1.14
C TYR A 700 6.71 41.83 0.28
N ASP A 701 6.63 43.15 0.27
CA ASP A 701 5.61 43.88 -0.49
C ASP A 701 5.77 43.69 -2.01
N SER A 702 7.02 43.63 -2.49
CA SER A 702 7.33 43.34 -3.89
C SER A 702 6.90 41.93 -4.27
N ALA A 703 7.25 40.93 -3.46
CA ALA A 703 6.91 39.55 -3.71
C ALA A 703 5.42 39.25 -3.66
N ARG A 704 4.70 39.90 -2.74
CA ARG A 704 3.25 39.82 -2.68
C ARG A 704 2.59 40.34 -3.96
N SER A 705 3.10 41.48 -4.48
CA SER A 705 2.61 42.06 -5.72
C SER A 705 2.94 41.15 -6.93
N GLU A 706 4.14 40.55 -6.96
CA GLU A 706 4.55 39.62 -7.99
C GLU A 706 3.67 38.36 -8.00
N ALA A 707 3.37 37.77 -6.84
CA ALA A 707 2.47 36.64 -6.72
C ALA A 707 1.08 36.93 -7.30
N LEU A 708 0.50 38.10 -6.99
CA LEU A 708 -0.80 38.50 -7.54
C LEU A 708 -0.77 38.67 -9.07
N ILE A 709 0.33 39.18 -9.66
CA ILE A 709 0.51 39.24 -11.11
C ILE A 709 0.52 37.87 -11.76
N TYR A 710 1.10 36.86 -11.11
CA TYR A 710 1.12 35.49 -11.63
C TYR A 710 -0.23 34.78 -11.54
N LEU A 711 -1.11 35.24 -10.64
CA LEU A 711 -2.45 34.69 -10.42
C LEU A 711 -3.53 35.38 -11.29
N ASP A 712 -3.32 36.62 -11.70
CA ASP A 712 -4.15 37.33 -12.68
C ASP A 712 -3.94 36.77 -14.11
#